data_e343cee8548707f9518a4ef095af4cc1
#
_entry.id   e343cee8548707f9518a4ef095af4cc1
#
_cell.length_a   1.000
_cell.length_b   1.000
_cell.length_c   1.000
_cell.angle_alpha   90.00
_cell.angle_beta   90.00
_cell.angle_gamma   90.00
#
_symmetry.space_group_name_H-M   'P 1'
#
loop_
_entity.id
_entity.type
_entity.pdbx_description
1 polymer ?
#
loop_
_entity_poly.entity_id
_entity_poly.type
_entity_poly.pdbx_seq_one_letter_code
_entity_poly.pdbx_strand_id
1 'polypeptide(L)'
;VTFDDSIHSDAVNAMDFDSDGNVIVGGSGCARDSSQLTVPYSCTMSSEGGTVTTDDFIPAFVSIIDTDGAKLSTYLFSSGFGDRVDAVLSLSNGDILVAGGFCWQSSQTNTPCALEGGGMSLLNRNPGTDAFVFRMTGEGQVVWSTALWSGGNDIINSLSEGPNGEIYVYGIFCNQVMSNCNLRDGSGTNIQSKGDTDLFVAKLDSAGTIQWVKGLGSTSDDYGMVNDFWSTSQKGVVATSDGGVIISGHVCMNQGWLDSCSFRFSPEAEPITRPDGFVAKYAANGTFSWHYQIGGTGNDYVQTTIALDEDRILVAGNHYSWNFTAGDLYIGNSGSSDAWWGILNHTSREWEGLWDSDDSHDSYIHSAAVGQNGEFVLAGSSCWDTTPCMTEINGLEFPGESYGLGWAMLVNSDGTSEWIQGVASTTRGNSHVNEVAMNDHGDIAMSLKGCESEDANNGDCMFSMLGHELGPLENASVVQILVRDIDRDGAMNPDDMCPDGETGWTSTPEEDMDSDGCRDGTEDEDDDNDGWSDYDEESCGKSSVDGSSTPTDADGDGVCDSVDTDDDNDGTDDDTDSFPLDPSEAYDHDGDGVGNNADPDDDNDDWEDDFDDFPRDGCAHLDTDGDGLPDSLLIPNCPTSLLVDEDDDGDGTSDTEDDYPLDPHLAKDTDGDGLPDYYNGPLSTFVVDDDDDGDGIPDTEDVFPLDPRESQDMDADGVGDVSDPDRDGDGWLNQDELDCGTNPSDTSDVPEDTDGDGVCNELDTNGVLDVLGTGPALGLGLAMVVSVMALMISRYTARKGEEFELPNPPKLG
;
A
#
# COMPACT_ATOMS: atom_id res chain seq x y z
N VAL A 1 -6.45 -26.10 27.01
CA VAL A 1 -6.08 -27.28 27.84
C VAL A 1 -5.05 -26.87 28.89
N THR A 2 -5.27 -27.21 30.15
CA THR A 2 -4.32 -26.92 31.23
C THR A 2 -3.47 -28.14 31.55
N PHE A 3 -2.16 -27.90 31.67
CA PHE A 3 -1.23 -28.89 32.22
C PHE A 3 -0.90 -28.45 33.65
N ASP A 4 -1.76 -28.87 34.58
CA ASP A 4 -1.64 -28.59 36.01
C ASP A 4 -2.19 -29.78 36.85
N ASP A 5 -1.40 -30.27 37.78
CA ASP A 5 -1.83 -31.26 38.74
C ASP A 5 -2.16 -30.64 40.10
N SER A 6 -2.34 -29.29 40.17
CA SER A 6 -2.69 -28.51 41.35
C SER A 6 -1.59 -28.38 42.45
N ILE A 7 -0.44 -28.99 42.29
CA ILE A 7 0.63 -28.98 43.32
C ILE A 7 2.02 -28.69 42.73
N HIS A 8 2.20 -28.84 41.41
CA HIS A 8 3.51 -28.82 40.76
C HIS A 8 3.45 -28.03 39.46
N SER A 9 4.55 -27.47 39.04
CA SER A 9 4.64 -26.78 37.72
C SER A 9 4.94 -27.76 36.61
N ASP A 10 4.11 -27.73 35.56
CA ASP A 10 4.31 -28.44 34.31
C ASP A 10 4.76 -27.45 33.25
N ALA A 11 5.75 -27.83 32.46
CA ALA A 11 6.25 -26.99 31.38
C ALA A 11 6.00 -27.66 30.01
N VAL A 12 5.31 -26.96 29.15
CA VAL A 12 5.22 -27.29 27.73
C VAL A 12 6.37 -26.59 27.00
N ASN A 13 7.22 -27.40 26.39
CA ASN A 13 8.46 -26.92 25.76
C ASN A 13 8.45 -27.08 24.23
N ALA A 14 7.62 -27.97 23.69
CA ALA A 14 7.57 -28.26 22.28
C ALA A 14 6.14 -28.65 21.86
N MET A 15 5.76 -28.26 20.68
CA MET A 15 4.47 -28.61 20.06
C MET A 15 4.62 -28.84 18.57
N ASP A 16 3.77 -29.73 18.06
CA ASP A 16 3.58 -29.96 16.65
C ASP A 16 2.18 -30.53 16.41
N PHE A 17 1.70 -30.54 15.18
CA PHE A 17 0.46 -31.22 14.80
C PHE A 17 0.75 -32.59 14.19
N ASP A 18 -0.11 -33.57 14.44
CA ASP A 18 -0.10 -34.84 13.70
C ASP A 18 -0.93 -34.71 12.40
N SER A 19 -0.89 -35.76 11.57
CA SER A 19 -1.64 -35.83 10.32
C SER A 19 -3.17 -35.83 10.46
N ASP A 20 -3.66 -36.03 11.67
CA ASP A 20 -5.10 -36.07 11.98
C ASP A 20 -5.57 -34.73 12.59
N GLY A 21 -4.68 -33.71 12.63
CA GLY A 21 -4.94 -32.41 13.21
C GLY A 21 -4.88 -32.34 14.72
N ASN A 22 -4.43 -33.40 15.43
CA ASN A 22 -4.26 -33.35 16.87
C ASN A 22 -2.93 -32.66 17.23
N VAL A 23 -2.90 -31.96 18.35
CA VAL A 23 -1.70 -31.28 18.87
C VAL A 23 -0.84 -32.26 19.68
N ILE A 24 0.39 -32.48 19.24
CA ILE A 24 1.43 -33.20 19.98
C ILE A 24 2.12 -32.20 20.89
N VAL A 25 2.13 -32.48 22.16
CA VAL A 25 2.74 -31.62 23.20
C VAL A 25 3.83 -32.37 23.92
N GLY A 26 5.03 -31.80 23.98
CA GLY A 26 6.18 -32.33 24.71
C GLY A 26 6.60 -31.42 25.86
N GLY A 27 7.04 -31.98 26.94
CA GLY A 27 7.44 -31.16 28.07
C GLY A 27 8.04 -31.91 29.24
N SER A 28 8.08 -31.24 30.42
CA SER A 28 8.43 -31.83 31.72
C SER A 28 7.29 -31.62 32.68
N GLY A 29 6.87 -32.68 33.34
CA GLY A 29 5.78 -32.64 34.29
C GLY A 29 6.22 -32.71 35.74
N CYS A 30 5.35 -32.19 36.63
CA CYS A 30 5.50 -32.40 38.06
C CYS A 30 6.80 -31.83 38.67
N ALA A 31 7.29 -30.75 38.11
CA ALA A 31 8.46 -30.06 38.66
C ALA A 31 8.18 -29.52 40.05
N ARG A 32 8.99 -29.92 41.00
CA ARG A 32 8.80 -29.65 42.45
C ARG A 32 9.50 -28.35 42.87
N ASP A 33 8.79 -27.56 43.66
CA ASP A 33 9.46 -26.48 44.44
C ASP A 33 10.49 -27.05 45.39
N SER A 34 11.70 -26.49 45.34
CA SER A 34 12.85 -26.88 46.14
C SER A 34 12.61 -26.84 47.66
N SER A 35 11.52 -26.24 48.13
CA SER A 35 11.17 -26.10 49.55
C SER A 35 10.47 -27.35 50.14
N GLN A 36 10.01 -28.29 49.32
CA GLN A 36 9.14 -29.42 49.73
C GLN A 36 9.76 -30.82 49.65
N LEU A 37 11.06 -30.98 49.79
CA LEU A 37 11.83 -32.22 49.61
C LEU A 37 11.53 -33.41 50.54
N THR A 38 10.53 -33.36 51.42
CA THR A 38 10.38 -34.36 52.55
C THR A 38 9.09 -35.21 52.48
N VAL A 39 8.23 -35.10 51.48
CA VAL A 39 6.96 -35.86 51.41
C VAL A 39 7.06 -36.95 50.32
N PRO A 40 6.45 -38.16 50.48
CA PRO A 40 6.34 -39.12 49.40
C PRO A 40 5.62 -38.48 48.23
N TYR A 41 6.25 -38.58 47.09
CA TYR A 41 5.88 -37.88 45.85
C TYR A 41 5.13 -38.83 44.94
N SER A 42 4.03 -38.39 44.39
CA SER A 42 3.31 -39.07 43.32
C SER A 42 2.75 -38.01 42.37
N CYS A 43 3.20 -38.01 41.18
CA CYS A 43 2.69 -37.16 40.07
C CYS A 43 1.66 -37.94 39.30
N THR A 44 0.55 -37.29 38.98
CA THR A 44 -0.55 -37.87 38.24
C THR A 44 -0.97 -37.00 37.10
N MET A 45 -0.80 -37.47 35.87
CA MET A 45 -1.27 -36.80 34.68
C MET A 45 -2.48 -37.56 34.10
N SER A 46 -3.57 -36.88 33.81
CA SER A 46 -4.81 -37.43 33.30
C SER A 46 -5.01 -37.23 31.81
N SER A 47 -5.53 -38.24 31.14
CA SER A 47 -5.97 -38.18 29.74
C SER A 47 -7.26 -39.00 29.57
N GLU A 48 -7.92 -38.91 28.41
CA GLU A 48 -9.06 -39.80 28.11
C GLU A 48 -8.65 -41.28 28.11
N GLY A 49 -7.42 -41.58 27.70
CA GLY A 49 -6.83 -42.93 27.72
C GLY A 49 -6.54 -43.45 29.10
N GLY A 50 -6.72 -42.64 30.18
CA GLY A 50 -6.51 -42.99 31.55
C GLY A 50 -5.59 -42.04 32.33
N THR A 51 -5.27 -42.45 33.54
CA THR A 51 -4.41 -41.67 34.43
C THR A 51 -3.05 -42.35 34.54
N VAL A 52 -1.96 -41.62 34.28
CA VAL A 52 -0.60 -42.10 34.46
C VAL A 52 -0.04 -41.49 35.74
N THR A 53 0.50 -42.32 36.60
CA THR A 53 1.08 -41.92 37.89
C THR A 53 2.52 -42.35 37.97
N THR A 54 3.40 -41.48 38.39
CA THR A 54 4.81 -41.76 38.69
C THR A 54 5.21 -41.22 40.05
N ASP A 55 6.15 -41.92 40.70
CA ASP A 55 6.80 -41.47 41.92
C ASP A 55 8.14 -40.77 41.63
N ASP A 56 8.41 -40.50 40.36
CA ASP A 56 9.67 -39.93 39.88
C ASP A 56 9.69 -38.39 39.99
N PHE A 57 10.88 -37.81 39.99
CA PHE A 57 11.11 -36.43 40.44
C PHE A 57 10.62 -35.38 39.44
N ILE A 58 10.87 -35.54 38.14
CA ILE A 58 10.42 -34.67 37.03
C ILE A 58 10.43 -35.53 35.78
N PRO A 59 9.35 -36.21 35.43
CA PRO A 59 9.31 -37.00 34.22
C PRO A 59 9.17 -36.11 32.96
N ALA A 60 9.74 -36.57 31.87
CA ALA A 60 9.39 -36.05 30.53
C ALA A 60 8.04 -36.62 30.10
N PHE A 61 7.24 -35.87 29.41
CA PHE A 61 5.97 -36.32 28.86
C PHE A 61 5.79 -35.98 27.40
N VAL A 62 4.94 -36.79 26.74
CA VAL A 62 4.34 -36.47 25.44
C VAL A 62 2.83 -36.65 25.56
N SER A 63 2.05 -35.66 25.23
CA SER A 63 0.58 -35.73 25.23
C SER A 63 0.07 -35.42 23.82
N ILE A 64 -1.02 -36.11 23.43
CA ILE A 64 -1.76 -35.85 22.22
C ILE A 64 -3.11 -35.26 22.62
N ILE A 65 -3.50 -34.17 22.04
CA ILE A 65 -4.68 -33.36 22.34
C ILE A 65 -5.44 -33.16 21.04
N ASP A 66 -6.75 -33.40 21.06
CA ASP A 66 -7.58 -33.11 19.87
C ASP A 66 -7.87 -31.59 19.74
N THR A 67 -8.49 -31.21 18.64
CA THR A 67 -8.87 -29.82 18.34
C THR A 67 -9.89 -29.25 19.32
N ASP A 68 -10.71 -30.11 19.95
CA ASP A 68 -11.65 -29.71 21.01
C ASP A 68 -10.97 -29.52 22.37
N GLY A 69 -9.67 -29.81 22.46
CA GLY A 69 -8.85 -29.66 23.67
C GLY A 69 -8.91 -30.86 24.62
N ALA A 70 -9.48 -32.01 24.20
CA ALA A 70 -9.43 -33.20 25.02
C ALA A 70 -8.06 -33.88 24.93
N LYS A 71 -7.50 -34.34 26.07
CA LYS A 71 -6.24 -35.09 26.11
C LYS A 71 -6.51 -36.55 25.73
N LEU A 72 -6.24 -36.91 24.46
CA LEU A 72 -6.46 -38.26 23.94
C LEU A 72 -5.52 -39.30 24.62
N SER A 73 -4.24 -38.95 24.73
CA SER A 73 -3.23 -39.82 25.33
C SER A 73 -2.12 -39.01 26.02
N THR A 74 -1.48 -39.61 27.04
CA THR A 74 -0.29 -39.07 27.67
C THR A 74 0.70 -40.19 27.96
N TYR A 75 1.95 -40.03 27.52
CA TYR A 75 3.05 -40.98 27.71
C TYR A 75 4.13 -40.33 28.57
N LEU A 76 4.58 -41.06 29.62
CA LEU A 76 5.64 -40.63 30.52
C LEU A 76 6.92 -41.39 30.23
N PHE A 77 8.02 -40.64 30.26
CA PHE A 77 9.39 -41.14 30.14
C PHE A 77 10.15 -40.65 31.36
N SER A 78 10.74 -41.54 32.14
CA SER A 78 11.36 -41.15 33.37
C SER A 78 12.66 -41.88 33.65
N SER A 79 13.59 -41.17 34.24
CA SER A 79 14.86 -41.70 34.69
C SER A 79 15.02 -41.77 36.22
N GLY A 80 14.03 -41.32 36.97
CA GLY A 80 14.09 -41.10 38.42
C GLY A 80 14.82 -39.81 38.79
N PHE A 81 15.22 -39.03 37.86
CA PHE A 81 15.83 -37.68 37.97
C PHE A 81 15.06 -36.68 37.07
N GLY A 82 15.60 -35.50 36.86
CA GLY A 82 14.95 -34.56 35.96
C GLY A 82 15.11 -34.96 34.50
N ASP A 83 13.99 -35.07 33.79
CA ASP A 83 13.91 -35.41 32.40
C ASP A 83 13.00 -34.40 31.71
N ARG A 84 13.28 -34.09 30.42
CA ARG A 84 12.44 -33.15 29.68
C ARG A 84 12.47 -33.42 28.19
N VAL A 85 11.33 -33.23 27.57
CA VAL A 85 11.21 -33.09 26.10
C VAL A 85 11.39 -31.64 25.76
N ASP A 86 12.29 -31.37 24.76
CA ASP A 86 12.61 -30.03 24.27
C ASP A 86 12.22 -29.87 22.79
N ALA A 87 11.97 -30.96 22.09
CA ALA A 87 11.51 -30.97 20.70
C ALA A 87 10.61 -32.18 20.43
N VAL A 88 9.52 -31.91 19.69
CA VAL A 88 8.68 -32.94 19.08
C VAL A 88 8.55 -32.63 17.60
N LEU A 89 8.35 -33.64 16.78
CA LEU A 89 8.12 -33.52 15.35
C LEU A 89 7.24 -34.68 14.89
N SER A 90 6.12 -34.37 14.25
CA SER A 90 5.32 -35.34 13.50
C SER A 90 6.04 -35.74 12.23
N LEU A 91 6.10 -37.03 11.98
CA LEU A 91 6.75 -37.54 10.78
C LEU A 91 5.71 -37.81 9.68
N SER A 92 6.16 -37.69 8.46
CA SER A 92 5.37 -37.95 7.25
C SER A 92 4.68 -39.33 7.20
N ASN A 93 5.06 -40.26 8.08
CA ASN A 93 4.49 -41.59 8.19
C ASN A 93 3.55 -41.79 9.42
N GLY A 94 3.23 -40.71 10.14
CA GLY A 94 2.37 -40.72 11.34
C GLY A 94 3.05 -41.09 12.65
N ASP A 95 4.36 -41.36 12.68
CA ASP A 95 5.12 -41.55 13.93
C ASP A 95 5.60 -40.18 14.45
N ILE A 96 6.00 -40.17 15.73
CA ILE A 96 6.44 -38.98 16.44
C ILE A 96 7.94 -39.09 16.76
N LEU A 97 8.72 -38.09 16.42
CA LEU A 97 10.06 -37.90 16.95
C LEU A 97 10.00 -37.08 18.25
N VAL A 98 10.76 -37.50 19.22
CA VAL A 98 10.85 -36.85 20.53
C VAL A 98 12.31 -36.71 20.92
N ALA A 99 12.72 -35.52 21.32
CA ALA A 99 14.09 -35.25 21.73
C ALA A 99 14.15 -34.30 22.92
N GLY A 100 15.30 -34.33 23.62
CA GLY A 100 15.50 -33.51 24.80
C GLY A 100 16.73 -33.91 25.58
N GLY A 101 16.64 -33.74 26.92
CA GLY A 101 17.68 -34.12 27.87
C GLY A 101 17.13 -34.96 29.02
N PHE A 102 17.92 -35.92 29.51
CA PHE A 102 17.53 -36.79 30.59
C PHE A 102 18.60 -36.93 31.67
N CYS A 103 18.19 -37.35 32.87
CA CYS A 103 19.07 -37.54 34.05
C CYS A 103 19.67 -36.25 34.62
N TRP A 104 18.95 -35.16 34.57
CA TRP A 104 19.38 -33.91 35.24
C TRP A 104 19.54 -34.10 36.75
N GLN A 105 20.58 -33.55 37.33
CA GLN A 105 20.98 -33.70 38.73
C GLN A 105 21.49 -35.09 39.13
N SER A 106 21.66 -36.05 38.24
CA SER A 106 22.22 -37.38 38.56
C SER A 106 23.67 -37.35 39.08
N SER A 107 24.40 -36.24 38.80
CA SER A 107 25.80 -36.06 39.19
C SER A 107 26.06 -36.10 40.71
N GLN A 108 25.03 -35.97 41.56
CA GLN A 108 25.16 -35.97 42.99
C GLN A 108 25.08 -37.37 43.63
N THR A 109 24.67 -38.41 42.92
CA THR A 109 24.27 -39.70 43.51
C THR A 109 25.10 -40.91 43.12
N ASN A 110 25.96 -40.88 42.10
CA ASN A 110 26.69 -42.04 41.55
C ASN A 110 25.79 -43.26 41.21
N THR A 111 24.48 -43.08 41.08
CA THR A 111 23.57 -44.14 40.64
C THR A 111 23.45 -44.18 39.13
N PRO A 112 23.46 -45.33 38.48
CA PRO A 112 23.14 -45.43 37.04
C PRO A 112 21.74 -44.87 36.80
N CYS A 113 21.64 -43.97 35.85
CA CYS A 113 20.39 -43.37 35.42
C CYS A 113 20.03 -43.91 34.03
N ALA A 114 18.78 -44.23 33.85
CA ALA A 114 18.26 -44.69 32.56
C ALA A 114 16.91 -44.03 32.28
N LEU A 115 16.69 -43.48 31.12
CA LEU A 115 15.37 -43.01 30.67
C LEU A 115 14.54 -44.23 30.25
N GLU A 116 13.42 -44.45 30.91
CA GLU A 116 12.53 -45.57 30.66
C GLU A 116 11.13 -45.07 30.24
N GLY A 117 10.45 -45.82 29.37
CA GLY A 117 9.10 -45.52 28.89
C GLY A 117 8.88 -46.08 27.49
N GLY A 118 7.63 -46.41 27.13
CA GLY A 118 7.27 -46.92 25.78
C GLY A 118 8.02 -48.17 25.32
N GLY A 119 8.52 -49.01 26.30
CA GLY A 119 9.35 -50.17 26.00
C GLY A 119 10.85 -49.85 25.80
N MET A 120 11.27 -48.62 25.97
CA MET A 120 12.67 -48.16 25.87
C MET A 120 13.37 -48.19 27.26
N SER A 121 14.70 -48.47 27.24
CA SER A 121 15.59 -48.18 28.36
C SER A 121 16.89 -47.64 27.84
N LEU A 122 17.09 -46.30 27.96
CA LEU A 122 18.24 -45.56 27.45
C LEU A 122 19.16 -45.16 28.62
N LEU A 123 20.36 -45.73 28.65
CA LEU A 123 21.31 -45.52 29.72
C LEU A 123 22.08 -44.21 29.60
N ASN A 124 22.07 -43.38 30.65
CA ASN A 124 23.01 -42.29 30.82
C ASN A 124 24.45 -42.88 31.04
N ARG A 125 25.42 -42.28 30.34
CA ARG A 125 26.81 -42.81 30.28
C ARG A 125 27.81 -41.98 31.05
N ASN A 126 27.46 -40.76 31.40
CA ASN A 126 28.33 -39.85 32.13
C ASN A 126 27.54 -39.07 33.21
N PRO A 127 28.24 -38.49 34.24
CA PRO A 127 27.57 -37.54 35.10
C PRO A 127 27.11 -36.30 34.32
N GLY A 128 25.89 -35.88 34.54
CA GLY A 128 25.24 -34.77 33.85
C GLY A 128 24.00 -35.22 33.07
N THR A 129 23.40 -34.28 32.36
CA THR A 129 22.27 -34.55 31.46
C THR A 129 22.81 -35.08 30.13
N ASP A 130 22.32 -36.21 29.68
CA ASP A 130 22.60 -36.70 28.31
C ASP A 130 21.45 -36.33 27.35
N ALA A 131 21.79 -36.04 26.10
CA ALA A 131 20.80 -35.77 25.03
C ALA A 131 20.20 -37.10 24.53
N PHE A 132 18.92 -37.08 24.25
CA PHE A 132 18.23 -38.21 23.64
C PHE A 132 17.42 -37.79 22.42
N VAL A 133 17.22 -38.71 21.50
CA VAL A 133 16.20 -38.70 20.45
C VAL A 133 15.62 -40.10 20.30
N PHE A 134 14.31 -40.21 20.21
CA PHE A 134 13.67 -41.47 19.88
C PHE A 134 12.46 -41.23 18.93
N ARG A 135 12.10 -42.28 18.21
CA ARG A 135 10.91 -42.35 17.40
C ARG A 135 9.89 -43.25 18.10
N MET A 136 8.66 -42.79 18.19
CA MET A 136 7.54 -43.56 18.76
C MET A 136 6.33 -43.54 17.83
N THR A 137 5.50 -44.58 17.95
CA THR A 137 4.19 -44.62 17.29
C THR A 137 3.18 -43.75 18.03
N GLY A 138 2.06 -43.40 17.39
CA GLY A 138 0.93 -42.70 18.05
C GLY A 138 0.37 -43.42 19.26
N GLU A 139 0.57 -44.77 19.37
CA GLU A 139 0.17 -45.55 20.56
C GLU A 139 1.25 -45.56 21.67
N GLY A 140 2.30 -44.77 21.52
CA GLY A 140 3.34 -44.62 22.58
C GLY A 140 4.42 -45.68 22.61
N GLN A 141 4.55 -46.54 21.58
CA GLN A 141 5.61 -47.55 21.50
C GLN A 141 6.86 -46.95 20.86
N VAL A 142 8.01 -47.02 21.57
CA VAL A 142 9.28 -46.56 21.02
C VAL A 142 9.81 -47.57 19.99
N VAL A 143 10.02 -47.09 18.76
CA VAL A 143 10.53 -47.86 17.64
C VAL A 143 12.05 -47.95 17.68
N TRP A 144 12.75 -46.86 17.94
CA TRP A 144 14.17 -46.79 18.19
C TRP A 144 14.53 -45.61 19.10
N SER A 145 15.69 -45.62 19.70
CA SER A 145 16.21 -44.56 20.53
C SER A 145 17.73 -44.42 20.39
N THR A 146 18.22 -43.20 20.42
CA THR A 146 19.64 -42.83 20.30
C THR A 146 20.01 -41.78 21.34
N ALA A 147 21.18 -41.91 21.99
CA ALA A 147 21.71 -40.90 22.87
C ALA A 147 23.03 -40.33 22.38
N LEU A 148 23.21 -39.06 22.65
CA LEU A 148 24.48 -38.32 22.53
C LEU A 148 24.89 -37.83 23.89
N TRP A 149 26.13 -37.98 24.26
CA TRP A 149 26.60 -37.66 25.63
C TRP A 149 27.99 -37.04 25.64
N SER A 150 28.22 -36.21 26.64
CA SER A 150 29.53 -35.64 26.92
C SER A 150 29.90 -35.71 28.41
N GLY A 151 30.84 -34.89 28.87
CA GLY A 151 31.12 -34.76 30.29
C GLY A 151 30.32 -33.66 31.00
N GLY A 152 29.47 -32.96 30.28
CA GLY A 152 28.62 -31.89 30.75
C GLY A 152 27.13 -32.18 30.53
N ASN A 153 26.33 -31.14 30.48
CA ASN A 153 24.93 -31.31 30.09
C ASN A 153 24.80 -31.19 28.58
N ASP A 154 24.08 -32.12 27.99
CA ASP A 154 23.84 -32.26 26.58
C ASP A 154 22.34 -32.29 26.32
N ILE A 155 21.87 -31.59 25.31
CA ILE A 155 20.43 -31.44 25.01
C ILE A 155 20.24 -31.35 23.51
N ILE A 156 19.25 -32.07 22.98
CA ILE A 156 18.72 -31.83 21.64
C ILE A 156 17.45 -30.95 21.78
N ASN A 157 17.43 -29.83 21.10
CA ASN A 157 16.33 -28.87 21.21
C ASN A 157 15.66 -28.55 19.84
N SER A 158 16.13 -29.17 18.75
CA SER A 158 15.52 -28.98 17.45
C SER A 158 15.64 -30.23 16.58
N LEU A 159 14.60 -30.51 15.82
CA LEU A 159 14.40 -31.65 14.95
C LEU A 159 13.95 -31.21 13.56
N SER A 160 14.36 -31.98 12.53
CA SER A 160 13.82 -31.83 11.19
C SER A 160 13.89 -33.16 10.43
N GLU A 161 12.85 -33.51 9.66
CA GLU A 161 12.82 -34.66 8.76
C GLU A 161 13.34 -34.24 7.37
N GLY A 162 14.21 -35.05 6.79
CA GLY A 162 14.71 -34.84 5.45
C GLY A 162 13.91 -35.61 4.40
N PRO A 163 14.15 -35.37 3.10
CA PRO A 163 13.30 -35.84 1.99
C PRO A 163 13.23 -37.35 1.82
N ASN A 164 14.12 -38.15 2.43
CA ASN A 164 14.10 -39.62 2.38
C ASN A 164 13.90 -40.25 3.76
N GLY A 165 13.32 -39.49 4.72
CA GLY A 165 13.15 -39.94 6.10
C GLY A 165 14.43 -39.91 6.92
N GLU A 166 15.47 -39.21 6.50
CA GLU A 166 16.61 -38.87 7.34
C GLU A 166 16.19 -37.88 8.42
N ILE A 167 16.80 -37.99 9.58
CA ILE A 167 16.51 -37.12 10.73
C ILE A 167 17.72 -36.23 11.00
N TYR A 168 17.47 -34.94 11.10
CA TYR A 168 18.46 -33.98 11.57
C TYR A 168 18.13 -33.55 12.99
N VAL A 169 19.13 -33.58 13.84
CA VAL A 169 19.04 -33.14 15.25
C VAL A 169 20.07 -32.05 15.50
N TYR A 170 19.65 -31.05 16.25
CA TYR A 170 20.51 -29.92 16.59
C TYR A 170 20.39 -29.63 18.08
N GLY A 171 21.49 -29.23 18.71
CA GLY A 171 21.51 -29.01 20.14
C GLY A 171 22.85 -28.50 20.67
N ILE A 172 22.95 -28.50 22.00
CA ILE A 172 24.14 -28.07 22.73
C ILE A 172 24.82 -29.27 23.41
N PHE A 173 26.12 -29.15 23.63
CA PHE A 173 26.87 -30.12 24.40
C PHE A 173 27.92 -29.48 25.31
N CYS A 174 28.33 -30.22 26.35
CA CYS A 174 29.34 -29.78 27.30
C CYS A 174 28.93 -28.58 28.17
N ASN A 175 27.64 -28.23 28.26
CA ASN A 175 27.20 -27.12 29.08
C ASN A 175 27.62 -27.30 30.57
N GLN A 176 28.17 -26.26 31.18
CA GLN A 176 28.66 -26.20 32.59
C GLN A 176 29.96 -26.95 32.87
N VAL A 177 30.77 -27.30 31.85
CA VAL A 177 32.07 -27.97 32.06
C VAL A 177 33.22 -27.21 31.40
N MET A 178 34.08 -26.63 32.25
CA MET A 178 35.16 -25.67 31.87
C MET A 178 36.33 -26.23 31.05
N SER A 179 36.52 -27.55 30.85
CA SER A 179 37.60 -28.07 30.01
C SER A 179 37.55 -29.59 29.70
N ASN A 180 38.06 -29.99 28.54
CA ASN A 180 38.24 -31.38 28.10
C ASN A 180 36.94 -32.20 27.97
N CYS A 181 35.86 -31.55 27.63
CA CYS A 181 34.60 -32.23 27.35
C CYS A 181 34.57 -32.70 25.88
N ASN A 182 34.00 -33.88 25.63
CA ASN A 182 33.88 -34.41 24.29
C ASN A 182 32.52 -35.05 24.10
N LEU A 183 31.84 -34.65 23.02
CA LEU A 183 30.58 -35.27 22.55
C LEU A 183 30.88 -36.67 21.98
N ARG A 184 30.07 -37.65 22.30
CA ARG A 184 30.15 -39.04 21.88
C ARG A 184 28.80 -39.60 21.51
N ASP A 185 28.76 -40.64 20.69
CA ASP A 185 27.54 -41.33 20.21
C ASP A 185 27.55 -42.85 20.37
N GLY A 186 28.63 -43.40 20.90
CA GLY A 186 28.85 -44.87 21.05
C GLY A 186 29.32 -45.56 19.79
N SER A 187 29.36 -44.94 18.63
CA SER A 187 29.87 -45.49 17.37
C SER A 187 31.35 -45.21 17.15
N GLY A 188 31.94 -44.35 17.99
CA GLY A 188 33.33 -43.91 17.88
C GLY A 188 33.50 -42.42 17.61
N THR A 189 32.45 -41.69 17.49
CA THR A 189 32.45 -40.22 17.44
C THR A 189 33.07 -39.66 18.71
N ASN A 190 33.97 -38.71 18.57
CA ASN A 190 34.63 -38.04 19.68
C ASN A 190 34.98 -36.63 19.27
N ILE A 191 34.05 -35.71 19.54
CA ILE A 191 34.13 -34.29 19.16
C ILE A 191 34.48 -33.47 20.41
N GLN A 192 35.65 -32.85 20.36
CA GLN A 192 36.14 -32.02 21.48
C GLN A 192 35.46 -30.66 21.48
N SER A 193 34.92 -30.28 22.64
CA SER A 193 34.47 -28.93 22.90
C SER A 193 35.63 -27.93 22.80
N LYS A 194 35.32 -26.73 22.32
CA LYS A 194 36.25 -25.59 22.22
C LYS A 194 36.04 -24.57 23.34
N GLY A 195 34.82 -24.48 23.83
CA GLY A 195 34.36 -23.58 24.90
C GLY A 195 33.73 -24.32 26.09
N ASP A 196 32.93 -23.60 26.86
CA ASP A 196 32.16 -24.18 27.98
C ASP A 196 30.87 -24.82 27.44
N THR A 197 30.20 -24.20 26.50
CA THR A 197 29.03 -24.74 25.78
C THR A 197 29.26 -24.61 24.31
N ASP A 198 29.14 -25.70 23.58
CA ASP A 198 29.27 -25.75 22.15
C ASP A 198 28.02 -26.34 21.48
N LEU A 199 27.83 -26.08 20.23
CA LEU A 199 26.75 -26.58 19.40
C LEU A 199 27.09 -27.88 18.72
N PHE A 200 26.08 -28.71 18.42
CA PHE A 200 26.24 -29.82 17.49
C PHE A 200 25.06 -29.98 16.56
N VAL A 201 25.31 -30.50 15.35
CA VAL A 201 24.30 -30.98 14.43
C VAL A 201 24.65 -32.41 14.05
N ALA A 202 23.64 -33.27 13.98
CA ALA A 202 23.85 -34.65 13.54
C ALA A 202 22.78 -35.07 12.55
N LYS A 203 23.17 -35.97 11.65
CA LYS A 203 22.27 -36.65 10.73
C LYS A 203 22.12 -38.11 11.13
N LEU A 204 20.89 -38.55 11.26
CA LEU A 204 20.53 -39.96 11.49
C LEU A 204 19.80 -40.49 10.25
N ASP A 205 19.85 -41.80 10.03
CA ASP A 205 18.95 -42.45 9.10
C ASP A 205 17.58 -42.73 9.74
N SER A 206 16.62 -43.17 8.94
CA SER A 206 15.25 -43.48 9.38
C SER A 206 15.17 -44.56 10.46
N ALA A 207 16.24 -45.34 10.70
CA ALA A 207 16.37 -46.34 11.74
C ALA A 207 17.06 -45.77 13.01
N GLY A 208 17.34 -44.48 13.09
CA GLY A 208 17.95 -43.85 14.23
C GLY A 208 19.49 -44.02 14.32
N THR A 209 20.13 -44.49 13.24
CA THR A 209 21.59 -44.68 13.22
C THR A 209 22.28 -43.36 12.77
N ILE A 210 23.20 -42.89 13.58
CA ILE A 210 23.98 -41.69 13.30
C ILE A 210 24.85 -41.90 12.05
N GLN A 211 24.68 -41.05 11.05
CA GLN A 211 25.47 -41.04 9.83
C GLN A 211 26.70 -40.14 9.93
N TRP A 212 26.50 -38.96 10.52
CA TRP A 212 27.56 -38.02 10.87
C TRP A 212 27.14 -37.05 11.97
N VAL A 213 28.14 -36.54 12.72
CA VAL A 213 27.97 -35.47 13.71
C VAL A 213 29.00 -34.38 13.46
N LYS A 214 28.61 -33.15 13.66
CA LYS A 214 29.50 -31.97 13.62
C LYS A 214 29.35 -31.19 14.93
N GLY A 215 30.50 -30.95 15.55
CA GLY A 215 30.56 -30.01 16.67
C GLY A 215 31.02 -28.64 16.15
N LEU A 216 30.37 -27.63 16.65
CA LEU A 216 30.54 -26.23 16.27
C LEU A 216 30.77 -25.45 17.58
N GLY A 217 31.84 -24.66 17.59
CA GLY A 217 32.13 -23.91 18.78
C GLY A 217 33.28 -22.94 18.67
N SER A 218 33.33 -22.01 19.61
CA SER A 218 34.40 -21.06 19.86
C SER A 218 35.07 -21.30 21.19
N THR A 219 35.93 -20.38 21.64
CA THR A 219 36.49 -20.41 22.99
C THR A 219 35.56 -19.78 24.04
N SER A 220 34.41 -19.34 23.61
CA SER A 220 33.37 -18.74 24.45
C SER A 220 32.15 -19.65 24.47
N ASP A 221 31.17 -19.26 25.27
CA ASP A 221 29.89 -19.95 25.23
C ASP A 221 29.21 -19.68 23.92
N ASP A 222 28.87 -20.75 23.21
CA ASP A 222 28.11 -20.73 21.97
C ASP A 222 26.78 -21.43 22.25
N TYR A 223 25.74 -20.68 22.18
CA TYR A 223 24.40 -21.17 22.43
C TYR A 223 23.68 -21.31 21.10
N GLY A 224 23.33 -22.52 20.75
CA GLY A 224 22.14 -22.73 19.98
C GLY A 224 20.96 -22.54 20.90
N MET A 225 20.97 -21.39 21.60
CA MET A 225 19.92 -20.90 22.46
C MET A 225 19.89 -21.42 23.91
N VAL A 226 19.89 -20.47 24.84
CA VAL A 226 19.41 -20.46 26.23
C VAL A 226 20.30 -20.72 27.37
N ASN A 227 20.47 -19.68 28.16
CA ASN A 227 21.05 -19.70 29.48
C ASN A 227 20.07 -19.98 30.62
N ASP A 228 18.79 -20.03 30.33
CA ASP A 228 17.77 -20.27 31.35
C ASP A 228 17.07 -21.60 31.13
N PHE A 229 17.05 -22.39 32.21
CA PHE A 229 16.34 -23.66 32.33
C PHE A 229 14.85 -23.58 32.01
N TRP A 230 14.39 -22.37 31.72
CA TRP A 230 13.00 -21.99 31.57
C TRP A 230 12.58 -21.47 30.17
N SER A 231 13.54 -21.23 29.23
CA SER A 231 13.25 -20.79 27.89
C SER A 231 13.55 -21.91 26.90
N THR A 232 12.57 -22.44 26.25
CA THR A 232 12.60 -23.83 25.87
C THR A 232 12.32 -24.16 24.43
N SER A 233 11.72 -23.30 23.66
CA SER A 233 11.38 -23.63 22.29
C SER A 233 12.34 -23.03 21.29
N GLN A 234 12.93 -23.88 20.46
CA GLN A 234 13.87 -23.39 19.47
C GLN A 234 13.97 -24.29 18.27
N LYS A 235 13.41 -23.83 17.17
CA LYS A 235 13.51 -24.48 15.86
C LYS A 235 14.73 -23.95 15.14
N GLY A 236 15.89 -24.54 15.36
CA GLY A 236 17.18 -24.09 14.79
C GLY A 236 17.73 -25.01 13.71
N VAL A 237 16.97 -25.99 13.23
CA VAL A 237 17.40 -26.92 12.18
C VAL A 237 16.31 -27.11 11.12
N VAL A 238 16.69 -27.00 9.86
CA VAL A 238 15.82 -27.22 8.70
C VAL A 238 16.52 -28.14 7.70
N ALA A 239 15.92 -29.28 7.42
CA ALA A 239 16.34 -30.14 6.32
C ALA A 239 15.98 -29.49 4.98
N THR A 240 16.84 -29.68 3.98
CA THR A 240 16.60 -29.10 2.64
C THR A 240 16.36 -30.21 1.62
N SER A 241 15.61 -29.89 0.55
CA SER A 241 15.24 -30.84 -0.51
C SER A 241 16.43 -31.53 -1.20
N ASP A 242 17.63 -30.91 -1.17
CA ASP A 242 18.87 -31.50 -1.64
C ASP A 242 19.50 -32.50 -0.65
N GLY A 243 18.82 -32.83 0.43
CA GLY A 243 19.27 -33.72 1.51
C GLY A 243 20.34 -33.08 2.41
N GLY A 244 20.56 -31.77 2.31
CA GLY A 244 21.38 -30.99 3.21
C GLY A 244 20.63 -30.51 4.42
N VAL A 245 21.24 -29.65 5.23
CA VAL A 245 20.65 -29.07 6.44
C VAL A 245 21.10 -27.64 6.64
N ILE A 246 20.14 -26.79 7.01
CA ILE A 246 20.38 -25.43 7.48
C ILE A 246 20.28 -25.45 9.00
N ILE A 247 21.19 -24.78 9.65
CA ILE A 247 21.19 -24.57 11.10
C ILE A 247 21.28 -23.06 11.39
N SER A 248 20.69 -22.65 12.50
CA SER A 248 20.75 -21.29 12.97
C SER A 248 20.98 -21.22 14.48
N GLY A 249 21.32 -20.05 14.95
CA GLY A 249 21.54 -19.81 16.38
C GLY A 249 22.37 -18.54 16.58
N HIS A 250 23.00 -18.42 17.74
CA HIS A 250 23.88 -17.31 18.04
C HIS A 250 25.14 -17.79 18.76
N VAL A 251 26.21 -17.06 18.57
CA VAL A 251 27.53 -17.47 19.04
C VAL A 251 28.28 -16.33 19.70
N CYS A 252 29.36 -16.67 20.37
CA CYS A 252 30.21 -15.68 21.03
C CYS A 252 29.59 -14.95 22.23
N MET A 253 28.60 -15.53 22.87
CA MET A 253 27.94 -14.92 24.03
C MET A 253 28.84 -14.91 25.26
N ASN A 254 28.49 -14.17 26.30
CA ASN A 254 29.22 -14.06 27.58
C ASN A 254 30.68 -13.55 27.49
N GLN A 255 31.03 -12.74 26.50
CA GLN A 255 32.34 -12.09 26.44
C GLN A 255 32.36 -10.89 27.41
N GLY A 256 33.14 -10.98 28.48
CA GLY A 256 33.65 -9.76 29.11
C GLY A 256 34.39 -8.94 28.05
N TRP A 257 34.29 -7.63 28.11
CA TRP A 257 34.78 -6.62 27.17
C TRP A 257 36.23 -6.78 26.60
N LEU A 258 36.92 -7.91 26.85
CA LEU A 258 38.34 -8.10 26.59
C LEU A 258 38.72 -9.41 25.87
N ASP A 259 37.79 -10.35 25.60
CA ASP A 259 38.14 -11.62 24.97
C ASP A 259 37.67 -11.67 23.52
N SER A 260 38.56 -12.03 22.58
CA SER A 260 38.28 -12.16 21.16
C SER A 260 37.65 -13.53 20.87
N CYS A 261 36.34 -13.58 20.65
CA CYS A 261 35.69 -14.75 20.08
C CYS A 261 36.10 -14.96 18.63
N SER A 262 36.21 -16.21 18.21
CA SER A 262 36.41 -16.59 16.81
C SER A 262 35.70 -17.92 16.51
N PHE A 263 34.44 -17.81 16.11
CA PHE A 263 33.63 -18.96 15.71
C PHE A 263 33.76 -19.24 14.22
N ARG A 264 33.95 -20.50 13.82
CA ARG A 264 34.08 -20.90 12.43
C ARG A 264 33.33 -22.19 12.14
N PHE A 265 32.60 -22.21 11.03
CA PHE A 265 31.87 -23.39 10.51
C PHE A 265 32.81 -24.40 9.81
N SER A 266 33.87 -23.91 9.23
CA SER A 266 34.97 -24.68 8.68
C SER A 266 36.29 -23.91 8.80
N PRO A 267 37.48 -24.55 8.64
CA PRO A 267 38.75 -23.82 8.69
C PRO A 267 38.88 -22.72 7.62
N GLU A 268 38.19 -22.85 6.50
CA GLU A 268 38.20 -21.93 5.36
C GLU A 268 37.11 -20.83 5.48
N ALA A 269 36.13 -21.02 6.36
CA ALA A 269 35.05 -20.03 6.52
C ALA A 269 35.53 -18.77 7.26
N GLU A 270 34.98 -17.63 6.88
CA GLU A 270 35.22 -16.39 7.63
C GLU A 270 34.72 -16.54 9.07
N PRO A 271 35.44 -16.04 10.07
CA PRO A 271 35.01 -16.17 11.46
C PRO A 271 33.95 -15.15 11.83
N ILE A 272 32.99 -15.59 12.64
CA ILE A 272 32.16 -14.67 13.45
C ILE A 272 32.99 -14.28 14.69
N THR A 273 33.12 -13.00 14.92
CA THR A 273 34.01 -12.45 15.98
C THR A 273 33.30 -11.61 17.01
N ARG A 274 31.97 -11.57 16.96
CA ARG A 274 31.09 -10.80 17.86
C ARG A 274 29.91 -11.66 18.31
N PRO A 275 29.21 -11.23 19.40
CA PRO A 275 27.95 -11.87 19.78
C PRO A 275 26.86 -11.60 18.76
N ASP A 276 26.78 -12.43 17.74
CA ASP A 276 25.83 -12.28 16.64
C ASP A 276 25.11 -13.60 16.36
N GLY A 277 23.96 -13.48 15.71
CA GLY A 277 23.22 -14.58 15.11
C GLY A 277 23.89 -15.13 13.87
N PHE A 278 23.50 -16.34 13.49
CA PHE A 278 23.96 -16.95 12.24
C PHE A 278 22.89 -17.85 11.63
N VAL A 279 23.04 -18.05 10.31
CA VAL A 279 22.43 -19.14 9.54
C VAL A 279 23.53 -19.81 8.70
N ALA A 280 23.58 -21.13 8.72
CA ALA A 280 24.60 -21.86 7.97
C ALA A 280 24.04 -23.13 7.34
N LYS A 281 24.51 -23.49 6.13
CA LYS A 281 24.11 -24.70 5.40
C LYS A 281 25.25 -25.71 5.36
N TYR A 282 24.88 -26.95 5.61
CA TYR A 282 25.71 -28.14 5.37
C TYR A 282 25.07 -29.01 4.29
N ALA A 283 25.87 -29.56 3.41
CA ALA A 283 25.42 -30.53 2.42
C ALA A 283 25.05 -31.87 3.07
N ALA A 284 24.36 -32.75 2.34
CA ALA A 284 23.91 -34.07 2.80
C ALA A 284 25.00 -34.96 3.44
N ASN A 285 26.25 -34.78 3.05
CA ASN A 285 27.42 -35.51 3.57
C ASN A 285 28.07 -34.79 4.78
N GLY A 286 27.48 -33.73 5.27
CA GLY A 286 27.98 -32.92 6.38
C GLY A 286 29.16 -31.99 6.02
N THR A 287 29.41 -31.70 4.75
CA THR A 287 30.39 -30.68 4.35
C THR A 287 29.76 -29.30 4.44
N PHE A 288 30.51 -28.33 5.01
CA PHE A 288 30.06 -26.94 5.07
C PHE A 288 29.88 -26.35 3.67
N SER A 289 28.80 -25.58 3.46
CA SER A 289 28.47 -24.95 2.17
C SER A 289 28.60 -23.43 2.24
N TRP A 290 27.84 -22.80 3.09
CA TRP A 290 27.85 -21.34 3.28
C TRP A 290 27.29 -20.95 4.68
N HIS A 291 27.50 -19.69 5.07
CA HIS A 291 26.85 -19.09 6.23
C HIS A 291 26.59 -17.60 6.00
N TYR A 292 25.64 -17.06 6.77
CA TYR A 292 25.44 -15.63 7.02
C TYR A 292 25.67 -15.34 8.49
N GLN A 293 26.38 -14.24 8.77
CA GLN A 293 26.38 -13.58 10.06
C GLN A 293 25.23 -12.59 10.08
N ILE A 294 24.44 -12.57 11.17
CA ILE A 294 23.26 -11.77 11.32
C ILE A 294 23.45 -10.93 12.57
N GLY A 295 23.45 -9.61 12.41
CA GLY A 295 23.64 -8.73 13.58
C GLY A 295 24.35 -7.43 13.23
N GLY A 296 24.78 -6.72 14.28
CA GLY A 296 25.37 -5.40 14.19
C GLY A 296 26.42 -5.13 15.25
N THR A 297 26.25 -4.10 16.07
CA THR A 297 27.20 -3.70 17.13
C THR A 297 26.79 -4.17 18.52
N GLY A 298 25.55 -4.65 18.70
CA GLY A 298 25.00 -5.19 19.93
C GLY A 298 25.11 -6.71 20.02
N ASN A 299 24.37 -7.31 20.95
CA ASN A 299 24.13 -8.75 20.97
C ASN A 299 22.90 -9.04 20.11
N ASP A 300 23.03 -9.93 19.16
CA ASP A 300 21.95 -10.23 18.25
C ASP A 300 21.70 -11.74 18.21
N TYR A 301 20.43 -12.10 18.23
CA TYR A 301 20.00 -13.49 18.42
C TYR A 301 19.15 -13.96 17.26
N VAL A 302 19.40 -15.16 16.78
CA VAL A 302 18.44 -15.94 16.00
C VAL A 302 17.75 -16.91 16.96
N GLN A 303 16.45 -16.86 17.06
CA GLN A 303 15.64 -17.69 17.97
C GLN A 303 14.93 -18.84 17.27
N THR A 304 14.52 -18.67 16.04
CA THR A 304 13.82 -19.72 15.30
C THR A 304 14.14 -19.66 13.81
N THR A 305 14.13 -20.82 13.18
CA THR A 305 14.27 -20.97 11.74
C THR A 305 13.41 -22.13 11.30
N ILE A 306 12.48 -21.89 10.38
CA ILE A 306 11.56 -22.88 9.81
C ILE A 306 11.59 -22.81 8.28
N ALA A 307 11.26 -23.91 7.62
CA ALA A 307 11.03 -23.91 6.19
C ALA A 307 9.68 -23.25 5.90
N LEU A 308 9.62 -22.33 4.93
CA LEU A 308 8.38 -21.82 4.37
C LEU A 308 7.97 -22.64 3.14
N ASP A 309 8.95 -23.03 2.34
CA ASP A 309 8.79 -23.90 1.17
C ASP A 309 10.12 -24.59 0.82
N GLU A 310 10.21 -25.18 -0.38
CA GLU A 310 11.42 -25.91 -0.81
C GLU A 310 12.69 -25.03 -0.91
N ASP A 311 12.53 -23.71 -1.15
CA ASP A 311 13.63 -22.78 -1.40
C ASP A 311 13.77 -21.70 -0.32
N ARG A 312 12.71 -21.38 0.41
CA ARG A 312 12.65 -20.28 1.37
C ARG A 312 12.58 -20.76 2.81
N ILE A 313 13.27 -20.03 3.67
CA ILE A 313 13.21 -20.21 5.12
C ILE A 313 12.88 -18.89 5.79
N LEU A 314 12.09 -18.95 6.85
CA LEU A 314 11.97 -17.90 7.84
C LEU A 314 13.14 -18.00 8.82
N VAL A 315 13.71 -16.87 9.15
CA VAL A 315 14.70 -16.70 10.23
C VAL A 315 14.21 -15.57 11.12
N ALA A 316 14.09 -15.81 12.43
CA ALA A 316 13.56 -14.81 13.33
C ALA A 316 14.27 -14.80 14.68
N GLY A 317 14.21 -13.67 15.40
CA GLY A 317 14.90 -13.53 16.67
C GLY A 317 14.79 -12.14 17.27
N ASN A 318 15.83 -11.74 18.03
CA ASN A 318 15.86 -10.46 18.74
C ASN A 318 17.18 -9.75 18.48
N HIS A 319 17.15 -8.42 18.36
CA HIS A 319 18.38 -7.64 18.20
C HIS A 319 18.47 -6.47 19.16
N TYR A 320 19.71 -6.16 19.55
CA TYR A 320 20.07 -5.01 20.39
C TYR A 320 20.96 -4.02 19.64
N SER A 321 21.09 -4.21 18.34
CA SER A 321 21.99 -3.44 17.48
C SER A 321 21.32 -2.26 16.81
N TRP A 322 21.91 -1.08 16.92
CA TRP A 322 21.47 0.12 16.21
C TRP A 322 21.64 0.02 14.69
N ASN A 323 22.42 -0.92 14.21
CA ASN A 323 22.76 -1.15 12.82
C ASN A 323 22.69 -2.65 12.50
N PHE A 324 21.54 -3.23 12.72
CA PHE A 324 21.29 -4.65 12.48
C PHE A 324 21.24 -4.94 10.98
N THR A 325 21.92 -6.02 10.56
CA THR A 325 21.98 -6.44 9.15
C THR A 325 21.79 -7.94 9.01
N ALA A 326 21.10 -8.34 7.94
CA ALA A 326 21.04 -9.71 7.44
C ALA A 326 21.35 -9.67 5.93
N GLY A 327 22.52 -10.18 5.54
CA GLY A 327 23.01 -10.01 4.17
C GLY A 327 23.18 -8.53 3.82
N ASP A 328 22.52 -8.09 2.74
CA ASP A 328 22.55 -6.70 2.27
C ASP A 328 21.39 -5.84 2.82
N LEU A 329 20.47 -6.44 3.58
CA LEU A 329 19.34 -5.75 4.19
C LEU A 329 19.71 -5.15 5.56
N TYR A 330 19.06 -4.04 5.90
CA TYR A 330 19.34 -3.27 7.11
C TYR A 330 18.06 -2.79 7.77
N ILE A 331 17.99 -2.90 9.10
CA ILE A 331 16.98 -2.27 9.96
C ILE A 331 17.66 -1.48 11.09
N GLY A 332 16.99 -0.42 11.56
CA GLY A 332 17.41 0.36 12.74
C GLY A 332 16.94 -0.32 14.01
N ASN A 333 17.27 0.26 15.16
CA ASN A 333 16.73 -0.10 16.46
C ASN A 333 16.03 1.13 17.04
N SER A 334 14.80 0.98 17.47
CA SER A 334 13.97 2.06 18.01
C SER A 334 14.03 2.15 19.55
N GLY A 335 14.50 1.10 20.21
CA GLY A 335 14.45 0.95 21.67
C GLY A 335 15.62 0.20 22.27
N SER A 336 15.32 -0.77 23.12
CA SER A 336 16.28 -1.59 23.86
C SER A 336 16.52 -2.96 23.22
N SER A 337 15.47 -3.71 22.93
CA SER A 337 15.52 -4.98 22.20
C SER A 337 14.31 -5.09 21.29
N ASP A 338 14.54 -5.31 20.01
CA ASP A 338 13.46 -5.46 19.03
C ASP A 338 13.40 -6.90 18.53
N ALA A 339 12.18 -7.42 18.39
CA ALA A 339 11.91 -8.66 17.68
C ALA A 339 12.12 -8.43 16.17
N TRP A 340 12.73 -9.36 15.47
CA TRP A 340 12.95 -9.26 14.03
C TRP A 340 12.68 -10.59 13.34
N TRP A 341 12.31 -10.52 12.07
CA TRP A 341 12.17 -11.68 11.19
C TRP A 341 12.58 -11.34 9.76
N GLY A 342 13.00 -12.35 9.02
CA GLY A 342 13.41 -12.19 7.64
C GLY A 342 13.22 -13.48 6.85
N ILE A 343 12.96 -13.34 5.56
CA ILE A 343 12.81 -14.46 4.62
C ILE A 343 14.09 -14.57 3.79
N LEU A 344 14.71 -15.74 3.86
CA LEU A 344 15.92 -16.07 3.11
C LEU A 344 15.63 -17.16 2.08
N ASN A 345 15.80 -16.85 0.82
CA ASN A 345 15.88 -17.89 -0.21
C ASN A 345 17.26 -18.56 -0.13
N HIS A 346 17.29 -19.78 0.39
CA HIS A 346 18.54 -20.48 0.67
C HIS A 346 19.21 -21.08 -0.59
N THR A 347 18.48 -21.17 -1.71
CA THR A 347 18.97 -21.66 -3.00
C THR A 347 19.63 -20.53 -3.78
N SER A 348 18.98 -19.38 -3.96
CA SER A 348 19.59 -18.18 -4.55
C SER A 348 20.57 -17.49 -3.61
N ARG A 349 20.45 -17.69 -2.30
CA ARG A 349 21.18 -17.02 -1.23
C ARG A 349 20.88 -15.52 -1.16
N GLU A 350 19.62 -15.14 -1.34
CA GLU A 350 19.19 -13.77 -1.27
C GLU A 350 18.14 -13.62 -0.16
N TRP A 351 18.23 -12.53 0.59
CA TRP A 351 17.21 -12.15 1.54
C TRP A 351 16.09 -11.42 0.79
N GLU A 352 14.88 -11.94 0.86
CA GLU A 352 13.70 -11.38 0.17
C GLU A 352 13.06 -10.24 0.96
N GLY A 353 13.19 -10.26 2.29
CA GLY A 353 12.69 -9.23 3.19
C GLY A 353 13.30 -9.32 4.58
N LEU A 354 13.23 -8.22 5.32
CA LEU A 354 13.66 -8.11 6.70
C LEU A 354 12.76 -7.09 7.41
N TRP A 355 12.16 -7.49 8.52
CA TRP A 355 11.21 -6.70 9.32
C TRP A 355 11.57 -6.76 10.79
N ASP A 356 11.08 -5.77 11.56
CA ASP A 356 11.20 -5.72 13.01
C ASP A 356 9.92 -5.20 13.67
N SER A 357 9.86 -5.28 15.01
CA SER A 357 8.73 -4.77 15.77
C SER A 357 8.64 -3.25 15.78
N ASP A 358 9.75 -2.55 15.55
CA ASP A 358 9.88 -1.07 15.55
C ASP A 358 9.12 -0.39 16.71
N ASP A 359 9.10 -1.02 17.89
CA ASP A 359 8.41 -0.50 19.05
C ASP A 359 9.39 0.18 20.05
N SER A 360 8.86 0.99 20.95
CA SER A 360 9.67 1.67 21.97
C SER A 360 9.97 0.81 23.20
N HIS A 361 9.55 -0.46 23.19
CA HIS A 361 9.65 -1.39 24.31
C HIS A 361 10.42 -2.65 23.90
N ASP A 362 10.88 -3.42 24.89
CA ASP A 362 11.52 -4.70 24.61
C ASP A 362 10.52 -5.71 24.03
N SER A 363 10.84 -6.26 22.87
CA SER A 363 10.07 -7.30 22.18
C SER A 363 10.93 -8.50 21.84
N TYR A 364 10.38 -9.69 22.01
CA TYR A 364 11.08 -10.96 21.86
C TYR A 364 10.25 -11.96 21.07
N ILE A 365 10.86 -12.64 20.10
CA ILE A 365 10.32 -13.83 19.47
C ILE A 365 10.80 -15.06 20.21
N HIS A 366 9.89 -16.01 20.47
CA HIS A 366 10.20 -17.27 21.11
C HIS A 366 10.08 -18.46 20.16
N SER A 367 9.06 -18.50 19.33
CA SER A 367 8.78 -19.61 18.42
C SER A 367 8.13 -19.12 17.10
N ALA A 368 8.15 -19.98 16.10
CA ALA A 368 7.43 -19.81 14.86
C ALA A 368 6.92 -21.16 14.33
N ALA A 369 5.83 -21.13 13.57
CA ALA A 369 5.30 -22.27 12.82
C ALA A 369 4.80 -21.82 11.45
N VAL A 370 4.70 -22.73 10.50
CA VAL A 370 4.30 -22.49 9.11
C VAL A 370 3.06 -23.28 8.77
N GLY A 371 2.14 -22.69 8.02
CA GLY A 371 0.98 -23.33 7.43
C GLY A 371 1.18 -23.75 5.97
N GLN A 372 0.12 -24.22 5.33
CA GLN A 372 0.20 -24.87 4.02
C GLN A 372 0.61 -23.90 2.88
N ASN A 373 0.17 -22.64 2.94
CA ASN A 373 0.39 -21.65 1.88
C ASN A 373 1.66 -20.82 2.07
N GLY A 374 2.52 -21.23 3.04
CA GLY A 374 3.72 -20.51 3.40
C GLY A 374 3.46 -19.28 4.27
N GLU A 375 2.21 -19.06 4.72
CA GLU A 375 1.93 -18.19 5.86
C GLU A 375 2.55 -18.79 7.11
N PHE A 376 2.90 -17.94 8.07
CA PHE A 376 3.55 -18.39 9.29
C PHE A 376 3.09 -17.59 10.50
N VAL A 377 3.09 -18.24 11.64
CA VAL A 377 2.80 -17.59 12.91
C VAL A 377 4.10 -17.36 13.69
N LEU A 378 4.28 -16.14 14.19
CA LEU A 378 5.32 -15.76 15.13
C LEU A 378 4.73 -15.65 16.52
N ALA A 379 5.43 -16.12 17.52
CA ALA A 379 5.00 -16.04 18.89
C ALA A 379 6.10 -15.48 19.79
N GLY A 380 5.69 -14.69 20.79
CA GLY A 380 6.67 -13.99 21.61
C GLY A 380 6.12 -13.28 22.84
N SER A 381 6.86 -12.28 23.28
CA SER A 381 6.51 -11.42 24.40
C SER A 381 7.05 -10.02 24.22
N SER A 382 6.36 -9.04 24.79
CA SER A 382 6.78 -7.63 24.80
C SER A 382 6.57 -7.01 26.16
N CYS A 383 7.17 -5.81 26.38
CA CYS A 383 6.89 -4.96 27.54
C CYS A 383 7.36 -5.47 28.89
N TRP A 384 8.52 -6.08 28.95
CA TRP A 384 9.15 -6.41 30.22
C TRP A 384 9.47 -5.12 31.01
N ASP A 385 8.98 -4.97 32.24
CA ASP A 385 9.28 -3.88 33.19
C ASP A 385 8.59 -2.51 33.01
N THR A 386 7.66 -2.31 32.07
CA THR A 386 6.98 -1.01 31.92
C THR A 386 5.46 -1.09 31.94
N THR A 387 4.81 -0.08 32.52
CA THR A 387 3.35 0.04 32.60
C THR A 387 2.89 1.46 32.20
N PRO A 388 1.75 1.61 31.54
CA PRO A 388 1.05 0.69 30.65
C PRO A 388 1.79 0.56 29.32
N CYS A 389 1.77 -0.62 28.77
CA CYS A 389 2.37 -0.92 27.48
C CYS A 389 1.31 -0.87 26.38
N MET A 390 1.54 -0.06 25.38
CA MET A 390 0.86 -0.18 24.09
C MET A 390 1.90 -0.67 23.09
N THR A 391 1.70 -1.85 22.56
CA THR A 391 2.61 -2.44 21.58
C THR A 391 1.99 -2.37 20.21
N GLU A 392 2.76 -1.84 19.27
CA GLU A 392 2.47 -1.89 17.86
C GLU A 392 3.55 -2.75 17.20
N ILE A 393 3.16 -3.81 16.54
CA ILE A 393 4.09 -4.65 15.77
C ILE A 393 3.65 -4.63 14.32
N ASN A 394 4.51 -4.13 13.44
CA ASN A 394 4.29 -4.05 12.00
C ASN A 394 2.93 -3.38 11.62
N GLY A 395 2.57 -2.30 12.34
CA GLY A 395 1.33 -1.54 12.11
C GLY A 395 0.07 -2.11 12.75
N LEU A 396 0.17 -3.25 13.44
CA LEU A 396 -0.93 -3.83 14.21
C LEU A 396 -0.81 -3.45 15.69
N GLU A 397 -1.80 -2.73 16.19
CA GLU A 397 -1.87 -2.31 17.58
C GLU A 397 -2.64 -3.33 18.43
N PHE A 398 -2.13 -3.67 19.61
CA PHE A 398 -2.90 -4.40 20.58
C PHE A 398 -2.76 -3.80 21.99
N PRO A 399 -3.87 -3.64 22.71
CA PRO A 399 -3.85 -3.00 24.02
C PRO A 399 -3.28 -3.95 25.08
N GLY A 400 -2.24 -3.52 25.78
CA GLY A 400 -1.69 -4.20 26.94
C GLY A 400 -1.87 -3.34 28.18
N GLU A 401 -2.71 -3.76 29.13
CA GLU A 401 -2.82 -3.12 30.44
C GLU A 401 -1.84 -3.72 31.48
N SER A 402 -1.00 -4.69 31.09
CA SER A 402 -0.19 -5.53 31.96
C SER A 402 1.32 -5.36 31.77
N TYR A 403 2.09 -5.88 32.73
CA TYR A 403 3.56 -5.83 32.84
C TYR A 403 4.24 -6.93 32.04
N GLY A 404 4.03 -7.31 30.98
CA GLY A 404 4.55 -8.35 30.13
C GLY A 404 3.41 -8.99 29.37
N LEU A 405 3.46 -8.83 28.07
CA LEU A 405 2.40 -9.24 27.18
C LEU A 405 2.92 -10.34 26.27
N GLY A 406 2.33 -11.52 26.35
CA GLY A 406 2.51 -12.56 25.33
C GLY A 406 1.76 -12.16 24.07
N TRP A 407 2.27 -12.53 22.91
CA TRP A 407 1.61 -12.29 21.63
C TRP A 407 1.86 -13.42 20.65
N ALA A 408 0.92 -13.58 19.73
CA ALA A 408 1.08 -14.37 18.52
C ALA A 408 0.62 -13.51 17.31
N MET A 409 1.34 -13.61 16.22
CA MET A 409 1.10 -12.82 15.00
C MET A 409 1.13 -13.73 13.78
N LEU A 410 0.09 -13.70 12.98
CA LEU A 410 0.06 -14.36 11.68
C LEU A 410 0.65 -13.43 10.62
N VAL A 411 1.49 -13.97 9.79
CA VAL A 411 2.24 -13.26 8.76
C VAL A 411 2.11 -14.03 7.44
N ASN A 412 1.74 -13.34 6.40
CA ASN A 412 1.65 -13.90 5.06
C ASN A 412 3.00 -14.33 4.50
N SER A 413 3.00 -15.16 3.47
CA SER A 413 4.22 -15.67 2.81
C SER A 413 5.13 -14.59 2.20
N ASP A 414 4.66 -13.35 2.08
CA ASP A 414 5.42 -12.18 1.62
C ASP A 414 6.00 -11.33 2.76
N GLY A 415 5.72 -11.71 4.02
CA GLY A 415 6.19 -11.02 5.21
C GLY A 415 5.27 -9.92 5.76
N THR A 416 4.10 -9.71 5.14
CA THR A 416 3.08 -8.77 5.65
C THR A 416 2.29 -9.39 6.78
N SER A 417 2.02 -8.60 7.83
CA SER A 417 1.25 -9.07 9.00
C SER A 417 -0.24 -9.03 8.72
N GLU A 418 -0.92 -10.12 9.01
CA GLU A 418 -2.36 -10.25 8.82
C GLU A 418 -3.13 -9.91 10.10
N TRP A 419 -2.80 -10.57 11.22
CA TRP A 419 -3.37 -10.26 12.52
C TRP A 419 -2.36 -10.47 13.65
N ILE A 420 -2.64 -9.86 14.80
CA ILE A 420 -1.91 -10.08 16.04
C ILE A 420 -2.87 -10.30 17.21
N GLN A 421 -2.59 -11.29 18.04
CA GLN A 421 -3.34 -11.61 19.25
C GLN A 421 -2.48 -11.44 20.48
N GLY A 422 -2.90 -10.54 21.35
CA GLY A 422 -2.28 -10.37 22.64
C GLY A 422 -2.83 -11.34 23.70
N VAL A 423 -1.95 -11.81 24.58
CA VAL A 423 -2.26 -12.61 25.75
C VAL A 423 -1.82 -11.86 27.00
N ALA A 424 -2.77 -11.27 27.72
CA ALA A 424 -2.52 -10.44 28.87
C ALA A 424 -2.74 -11.20 30.18
N SER A 425 -1.89 -10.95 31.19
CA SER A 425 -2.19 -11.34 32.58
C SER A 425 -3.01 -10.23 33.24
N THR A 426 -4.10 -10.60 33.93
CA THR A 426 -4.95 -9.65 34.65
C THR A 426 -4.36 -9.18 35.97
N THR A 427 -3.25 -9.78 36.38
CA THR A 427 -2.50 -9.43 37.60
C THR A 427 -1.05 -9.10 37.28
N ARG A 428 -0.30 -8.56 38.25
CA ARG A 428 1.12 -8.28 38.08
C ARG A 428 1.93 -9.58 37.87
N GLY A 429 2.18 -9.89 36.62
CA GLY A 429 2.98 -11.05 36.20
C GLY A 429 3.23 -11.01 34.71
N ASN A 430 4.41 -11.46 34.27
CA ASN A 430 4.74 -11.55 32.88
C ASN A 430 4.01 -12.73 32.24
N SER A 431 3.39 -12.50 31.07
CA SER A 431 2.86 -13.57 30.22
C SER A 431 3.69 -13.66 28.94
N HIS A 432 3.86 -14.87 28.44
CA HIS A 432 4.51 -15.07 27.15
C HIS A 432 3.90 -16.25 26.40
N VAL A 433 3.93 -16.19 25.09
CA VAL A 433 3.66 -17.35 24.25
C VAL A 433 5.01 -18.02 23.99
N ASN A 434 5.18 -19.22 24.56
CA ASN A 434 6.45 -19.92 24.57
C ASN A 434 6.70 -20.72 23.30
N GLU A 435 5.66 -21.39 22.81
CA GLU A 435 5.70 -22.29 21.67
C GLU A 435 4.46 -22.11 20.84
N VAL A 436 4.62 -22.29 19.54
CA VAL A 436 3.51 -22.28 18.59
C VAL A 436 3.69 -23.41 17.57
N ALA A 437 2.58 -24.02 17.21
CA ALA A 437 2.46 -24.95 16.09
C ALA A 437 1.30 -24.52 15.19
N MET A 438 1.36 -24.89 13.92
CA MET A 438 0.32 -24.61 12.93
C MET A 438 0.18 -25.85 12.02
N ASN A 439 -1.05 -26.22 11.69
CA ASN A 439 -1.32 -27.35 10.79
C ASN A 439 -1.63 -26.88 9.38
N ASP A 440 -1.90 -27.84 8.49
CA ASP A 440 -2.21 -27.56 7.09
C ASP A 440 -3.60 -26.91 6.89
N HIS A 441 -4.49 -27.00 7.89
CA HIS A 441 -5.79 -26.31 7.90
C HIS A 441 -5.71 -24.90 8.49
N GLY A 442 -4.49 -24.46 8.88
CA GLY A 442 -4.26 -23.15 9.48
C GLY A 442 -4.59 -23.06 10.96
N ASP A 443 -4.99 -24.16 11.63
CA ASP A 443 -5.19 -24.17 13.07
C ASP A 443 -3.89 -23.86 13.81
N ILE A 444 -3.97 -23.04 14.83
CA ILE A 444 -2.80 -22.58 15.58
C ILE A 444 -2.90 -23.07 17.03
N ALA A 445 -1.93 -23.85 17.45
CA ALA A 445 -1.76 -24.22 18.85
C ALA A 445 -0.69 -23.35 19.51
N MET A 446 -1.01 -22.78 20.66
CA MET A 446 -0.10 -21.90 21.42
C MET A 446 0.11 -22.41 22.82
N SER A 447 1.36 -22.46 23.27
CA SER A 447 1.70 -22.72 24.67
C SER A 447 1.90 -21.37 25.40
N LEU A 448 0.99 -21.12 26.32
CA LEU A 448 0.97 -19.92 27.13
C LEU A 448 1.64 -20.19 28.49
N LYS A 449 2.57 -19.34 28.89
CA LYS A 449 3.17 -19.35 30.21
C LYS A 449 3.05 -17.97 30.84
N GLY A 450 2.67 -17.90 32.09
CA GLY A 450 2.46 -16.62 32.74
C GLY A 450 2.58 -16.68 34.25
N CYS A 451 2.52 -15.47 34.83
CA CYS A 451 2.49 -15.26 36.28
C CYS A 451 3.79 -15.62 37.00
N GLU A 452 4.91 -15.53 36.34
CA GLU A 452 6.23 -15.59 37.02
C GLU A 452 6.44 -14.30 37.83
N SER A 453 5.93 -14.24 39.07
CA SER A 453 6.32 -13.20 40.00
C SER A 453 6.70 -13.78 41.33
N GLU A 454 7.76 -13.28 41.96
CA GLU A 454 8.17 -13.63 43.33
C GLU A 454 7.07 -13.29 44.37
N ASP A 455 6.04 -12.55 43.97
CA ASP A 455 4.90 -12.13 44.81
C ASP A 455 3.64 -13.02 44.64
N ALA A 456 3.74 -14.16 43.94
CA ALA A 456 2.63 -15.09 43.65
C ALA A 456 1.99 -15.77 44.87
N ASN A 457 2.19 -15.25 46.08
CA ASN A 457 1.57 -15.77 47.31
C ASN A 457 0.04 -15.52 47.43
N ASN A 458 -0.66 -15.06 46.39
CA ASN A 458 -2.09 -14.69 46.46
C ASN A 458 -3.01 -15.29 45.39
N GLY A 459 -2.63 -16.37 44.74
CA GLY A 459 -3.64 -17.27 44.09
C GLY A 459 -4.53 -16.72 42.99
N ASP A 460 -4.24 -15.57 42.40
CA ASP A 460 -5.16 -14.88 41.51
C ASP A 460 -4.54 -14.53 40.14
N CYS A 461 -3.73 -15.40 39.54
CA CYS A 461 -3.29 -15.17 38.17
C CYS A 461 -4.32 -15.68 37.17
N MET A 462 -4.84 -14.76 36.39
CA MET A 462 -5.77 -15.03 35.28
C MET A 462 -5.21 -14.49 33.98
N PHE A 463 -5.32 -15.28 32.94
CA PHE A 463 -5.05 -14.84 31.58
C PHE A 463 -6.32 -14.34 30.91
N SER A 464 -6.20 -13.33 30.08
CA SER A 464 -7.25 -12.91 29.19
C SER A 464 -6.76 -13.03 27.74
N MET A 465 -7.54 -13.72 26.93
CA MET A 465 -7.32 -13.89 25.50
C MET A 465 -8.68 -13.88 24.79
N LEU A 466 -8.83 -13.11 23.72
CA LEU A 466 -10.09 -12.99 22.97
C LEU A 466 -11.31 -12.64 23.86
N GLY A 467 -11.09 -11.93 24.98
CA GLY A 467 -12.17 -11.61 25.93
C GLY A 467 -12.57 -12.77 26.87
N HIS A 468 -11.91 -13.91 26.79
CA HIS A 468 -12.11 -15.03 27.70
C HIS A 468 -11.03 -15.02 28.80
N GLU A 469 -11.50 -15.18 30.05
CA GLU A 469 -10.61 -15.33 31.20
C GLU A 469 -10.28 -16.82 31.42
N LEU A 470 -8.99 -17.14 31.42
CA LEU A 470 -8.46 -18.48 31.67
C LEU A 470 -7.77 -18.46 33.06
N GLY A 471 -8.24 -19.26 34.01
CA GLY A 471 -7.51 -19.32 35.24
C GLY A 471 -8.36 -19.56 36.47
N PRO A 472 -7.86 -19.56 37.71
CA PRO A 472 -6.51 -19.16 38.16
C PRO A 472 -5.44 -20.23 37.94
N LEU A 473 -4.30 -19.86 37.38
CA LEU A 473 -3.21 -20.75 36.98
C LEU A 473 -1.90 -20.30 37.64
N GLU A 474 -1.47 -21.01 38.72
CA GLU A 474 -0.16 -20.77 39.31
C GLU A 474 0.89 -21.66 38.64
N ASN A 475 1.85 -21.09 37.94
CA ASN A 475 3.00 -21.78 37.32
C ASN A 475 2.62 -22.92 36.34
N ALA A 476 1.44 -22.89 35.75
CA ALA A 476 1.00 -23.88 34.75
C ALA A 476 1.23 -23.39 33.31
N SER A 477 1.48 -24.32 32.41
CA SER A 477 1.38 -24.07 30.99
C SER A 477 -0.04 -24.36 30.51
N VAL A 478 -0.57 -23.46 29.65
CA VAL A 478 -1.86 -23.64 28.99
C VAL A 478 -1.60 -23.83 27.53
N VAL A 479 -2.18 -24.85 26.93
CA VAL A 479 -2.24 -24.96 25.47
C VAL A 479 -3.60 -24.45 25.01
N GLN A 480 -3.58 -23.42 24.21
CA GLN A 480 -4.75 -22.85 23.53
C GLN A 480 -4.68 -23.23 22.07
N ILE A 481 -5.79 -23.72 21.54
CA ILE A 481 -5.93 -24.02 20.10
C ILE A 481 -6.90 -22.98 19.54
N LEU A 482 -6.48 -22.33 18.47
CA LEU A 482 -7.33 -21.49 17.62
C LEU A 482 -7.67 -22.32 16.40
N VAL A 483 -8.89 -22.76 16.31
CA VAL A 483 -9.41 -23.45 15.11
C VAL A 483 -9.74 -22.37 14.10
N ARG A 484 -9.19 -22.49 12.91
CA ARG A 484 -9.41 -21.56 11.81
C ARG A 484 -10.47 -22.07 10.81
N ASP A 485 -10.94 -23.30 10.99
CA ASP A 485 -12.03 -23.93 10.28
C ASP A 485 -13.09 -24.33 11.33
N ILE A 486 -14.06 -23.42 11.60
CA ILE A 486 -15.00 -23.56 12.74
C ILE A 486 -16.11 -24.55 12.43
N ASP A 487 -16.67 -24.52 11.24
CA ASP A 487 -17.78 -25.39 10.79
C ASP A 487 -17.30 -26.71 10.20
N ARG A 488 -15.98 -26.82 9.95
CA ARG A 488 -15.30 -28.05 9.48
C ARG A 488 -15.74 -28.52 8.11
N ASP A 489 -15.94 -27.56 7.24
CA ASP A 489 -16.25 -27.82 5.83
C ASP A 489 -15.00 -28.03 4.97
N GLY A 490 -13.80 -27.66 5.48
CA GLY A 490 -12.51 -27.79 4.83
C GLY A 490 -11.97 -26.47 4.29
N ALA A 491 -12.74 -25.37 4.32
CA ALA A 491 -12.27 -24.02 4.10
C ALA A 491 -11.74 -23.41 5.42
N MET A 492 -10.74 -22.56 5.35
CA MET A 492 -10.20 -21.92 6.54
C MET A 492 -10.91 -20.60 6.81
N ASN A 493 -11.27 -20.32 8.05
CA ASN A 493 -12.00 -19.11 8.45
C ASN A 493 -11.50 -17.77 7.86
N PRO A 494 -10.21 -17.53 7.58
CA PRO A 494 -9.80 -16.31 6.88
C PRO A 494 -10.13 -16.27 5.38
N ASP A 495 -10.20 -17.45 4.74
CA ASP A 495 -10.51 -17.62 3.34
C ASP A 495 -11.95 -18.14 3.14
N ASP A 496 -12.64 -18.45 4.24
CA ASP A 496 -13.98 -18.93 4.36
C ASP A 496 -14.93 -17.74 4.57
N MET A 497 -15.78 -17.52 3.59
CA MET A 497 -16.75 -16.42 3.63
C MET A 497 -17.92 -16.74 4.56
N CYS A 498 -18.15 -18.05 4.87
CA CYS A 498 -19.19 -18.54 5.76
C CYS A 498 -18.64 -19.26 7.00
N PRO A 499 -17.74 -18.68 7.80
CA PRO A 499 -16.96 -19.37 8.82
C PRO A 499 -17.77 -19.96 10.00
N ASP A 500 -19.03 -19.65 10.12
CA ASP A 500 -20.00 -20.19 11.07
C ASP A 500 -21.16 -20.90 10.31
N GLY A 501 -20.90 -21.38 9.08
CA GLY A 501 -21.85 -21.90 8.14
C GLY A 501 -22.49 -23.25 8.51
N GLU A 502 -23.09 -23.92 7.52
CA GLU A 502 -23.70 -25.24 7.68
C GLU A 502 -22.62 -26.30 7.97
N THR A 503 -22.75 -27.02 9.05
CA THR A 503 -21.84 -28.12 9.42
C THR A 503 -22.24 -29.44 8.80
N GLY A 504 -21.29 -30.33 8.53
CA GLY A 504 -21.52 -31.73 8.14
C GLY A 504 -21.55 -31.95 6.62
N TRP A 505 -21.02 -31.03 5.88
CA TRP A 505 -20.69 -31.15 4.46
C TRP A 505 -19.17 -30.92 4.29
N THR A 506 -18.67 -30.92 3.08
CA THR A 506 -17.25 -30.64 2.81
C THR A 506 -17.18 -29.82 1.55
N SER A 507 -16.47 -28.69 1.59
CA SER A 507 -16.19 -27.89 0.42
C SER A 507 -15.57 -28.74 -0.68
N THR A 508 -16.33 -28.92 -1.74
CA THR A 508 -15.94 -29.66 -2.96
C THR A 508 -16.49 -28.90 -4.16
N PRO A 509 -15.82 -28.95 -5.31
CA PRO A 509 -16.28 -28.25 -6.52
C PRO A 509 -17.69 -28.61 -7.02
N GLU A 510 -18.42 -29.44 -6.32
CA GLU A 510 -19.79 -29.90 -6.62
C GLU A 510 -20.82 -29.31 -5.65
N GLU A 511 -20.40 -28.83 -4.46
CA GLU A 511 -21.23 -28.22 -3.41
C GLU A 511 -20.72 -26.84 -2.96
N ASP A 512 -19.55 -26.42 -3.49
CA ASP A 512 -18.84 -25.17 -3.26
C ASP A 512 -17.94 -24.94 -4.49
N MET A 513 -18.49 -24.28 -5.47
CA MET A 513 -17.95 -24.20 -6.83
C MET A 513 -16.67 -23.35 -6.87
N ASP A 514 -16.64 -22.26 -6.14
CA ASP A 514 -15.54 -21.31 -6.07
C ASP A 514 -14.55 -21.60 -4.94
N SER A 515 -14.91 -22.52 -4.04
CA SER A 515 -14.10 -22.95 -2.88
C SER A 515 -13.89 -21.82 -1.86
N ASP A 516 -14.92 -21.03 -1.62
CA ASP A 516 -14.90 -19.93 -0.65
C ASP A 516 -15.41 -20.33 0.75
N GLY A 517 -15.89 -21.57 0.91
CA GLY A 517 -16.39 -22.11 2.17
C GLY A 517 -17.89 -21.89 2.42
N CYS A 518 -18.58 -21.24 1.51
CA CYS A 518 -20.03 -21.16 1.53
C CYS A 518 -20.63 -22.27 0.68
N ARG A 519 -21.77 -22.82 1.08
CA ARG A 519 -22.40 -23.88 0.33
C ARG A 519 -23.33 -23.33 -0.72
N ASP A 520 -23.08 -23.72 -1.99
CA ASP A 520 -23.90 -23.35 -3.14
C ASP A 520 -25.40 -23.52 -2.89
N GLY A 521 -26.17 -22.51 -3.21
CA GLY A 521 -27.63 -22.52 -3.18
C GLY A 521 -28.28 -22.57 -1.79
N THR A 522 -27.52 -22.50 -0.67
CA THR A 522 -28.05 -22.46 0.69
C THR A 522 -27.54 -21.23 1.48
N GLU A 523 -26.29 -20.98 1.48
CA GLU A 523 -25.65 -19.89 2.23
C GLU A 523 -24.74 -19.02 1.37
N ASP A 524 -24.41 -19.47 0.17
CA ASP A 524 -23.71 -18.69 -0.81
C ASP A 524 -24.68 -17.77 -1.57
N GLU A 525 -24.31 -16.54 -1.78
CA GLU A 525 -25.03 -15.54 -2.59
C GLU A 525 -24.37 -15.27 -3.94
N ASP A 526 -23.16 -15.89 -4.19
CA ASP A 526 -22.35 -15.77 -5.41
C ASP A 526 -21.60 -17.09 -5.64
N ASP A 527 -22.37 -18.15 -6.10
CA ASP A 527 -21.93 -19.55 -6.21
C ASP A 527 -20.59 -19.78 -6.96
N ASP A 528 -20.10 -18.85 -7.76
CA ASP A 528 -18.85 -19.00 -8.54
C ASP A 528 -17.81 -17.90 -8.29
N ASN A 529 -18.12 -16.96 -7.37
CA ASN A 529 -17.29 -15.87 -6.86
C ASN A 529 -16.68 -15.01 -7.97
N ASP A 530 -17.49 -14.77 -9.02
CA ASP A 530 -17.06 -13.90 -10.11
C ASP A 530 -17.33 -12.41 -9.84
N GLY A 531 -17.99 -12.13 -8.70
CA GLY A 531 -18.32 -10.80 -8.18
C GLY A 531 -19.74 -10.35 -8.47
N TRP A 532 -20.55 -11.22 -9.08
CA TRP A 532 -21.98 -11.03 -9.29
C TRP A 532 -22.78 -11.97 -8.39
N SER A 533 -23.86 -11.48 -7.81
CA SER A 533 -24.72 -12.38 -7.04
C SER A 533 -25.53 -13.29 -7.97
N ASP A 534 -25.85 -14.51 -7.52
CA ASP A 534 -26.72 -15.43 -8.24
C ASP A 534 -28.00 -14.78 -8.73
N TYR A 535 -28.57 -13.89 -7.90
CA TYR A 535 -29.79 -13.15 -8.21
C TYR A 535 -29.57 -12.17 -9.37
N ASP A 536 -28.46 -11.46 -9.38
CA ASP A 536 -28.15 -10.47 -10.42
C ASP A 536 -27.82 -11.18 -11.72
N GLU A 537 -27.09 -12.31 -11.68
CA GLU A 537 -26.79 -13.13 -12.84
C GLU A 537 -28.04 -13.72 -13.48
N GLU A 538 -28.96 -14.30 -12.66
CA GLU A 538 -30.24 -14.78 -13.20
C GLU A 538 -31.05 -13.66 -13.85
N SER A 539 -31.03 -12.46 -13.28
CA SER A 539 -31.70 -11.28 -13.84
C SER A 539 -31.07 -10.82 -15.16
N CYS A 540 -29.77 -10.98 -15.28
CA CYS A 540 -28.95 -10.67 -16.47
C CYS A 540 -28.96 -11.83 -17.51
N GLY A 541 -29.62 -12.98 -17.18
CA GLY A 541 -29.69 -14.15 -18.04
C GLY A 541 -28.39 -14.94 -18.18
N LYS A 542 -27.57 -14.88 -17.11
CA LYS A 542 -26.27 -15.56 -16.98
C LYS A 542 -26.37 -16.76 -16.06
N SER A 543 -25.29 -17.45 -15.82
CA SER A 543 -25.21 -18.65 -15.01
C SER A 543 -24.50 -18.37 -13.72
N SER A 544 -25.14 -18.52 -12.59
CA SER A 544 -24.62 -18.37 -11.25
C SER A 544 -23.65 -19.46 -10.77
N VAL A 545 -23.24 -20.37 -11.64
CA VAL A 545 -22.32 -21.48 -11.34
C VAL A 545 -21.23 -21.61 -12.42
N ASP A 546 -20.95 -20.58 -13.19
CA ASP A 546 -19.93 -20.59 -14.24
C ASP A 546 -19.25 -19.24 -14.30
N GLY A 547 -18.24 -18.98 -13.49
CA GLY A 547 -17.45 -17.74 -13.40
C GLY A 547 -16.82 -17.27 -14.72
N SER A 548 -17.06 -18.02 -15.81
CA SER A 548 -16.78 -17.53 -17.17
C SER A 548 -18.02 -16.94 -17.85
N SER A 549 -19.17 -16.99 -17.20
CA SER A 549 -20.46 -16.48 -17.69
C SER A 549 -20.82 -15.09 -17.19
N THR A 550 -19.84 -14.34 -16.75
CA THR A 550 -19.97 -13.00 -16.16
C THR A 550 -20.91 -12.09 -16.94
N PRO A 551 -21.85 -11.40 -16.29
CA PRO A 551 -22.59 -10.31 -16.91
C PRO A 551 -21.66 -9.23 -17.47
N THR A 552 -22.06 -8.59 -18.56
CA THR A 552 -21.40 -7.38 -18.98
C THR A 552 -21.93 -6.21 -18.15
N ASP A 553 -21.03 -5.38 -17.66
CA ASP A 553 -21.26 -4.22 -16.83
C ASP A 553 -20.17 -3.21 -17.23
N ALA A 554 -20.56 -2.29 -18.09
CA ALA A 554 -19.58 -1.43 -18.78
C ALA A 554 -19.04 -0.35 -17.86
N ASP A 555 -19.83 0.11 -16.87
CA ASP A 555 -19.46 1.16 -15.93
C ASP A 555 -18.99 0.64 -14.56
N GLY A 556 -19.30 -0.63 -14.25
CA GLY A 556 -18.87 -1.25 -13.00
C GLY A 556 -19.69 -0.86 -11.77
N ASP A 557 -20.96 -0.46 -11.94
CA ASP A 557 -21.81 -0.05 -10.83
C ASP A 557 -22.58 -1.22 -10.18
N GLY A 558 -22.49 -2.43 -10.78
CA GLY A 558 -23.11 -3.67 -10.32
C GLY A 558 -24.51 -3.90 -10.87
N VAL A 559 -24.92 -3.17 -11.89
CA VAL A 559 -26.09 -3.45 -12.70
C VAL A 559 -25.61 -3.85 -14.10
N CYS A 560 -26.09 -4.95 -14.65
CA CYS A 560 -25.59 -5.37 -15.95
C CYS A 560 -26.25 -4.62 -17.11
N ASP A 561 -25.52 -4.47 -18.23
CA ASP A 561 -25.94 -3.76 -19.45
C ASP A 561 -27.34 -4.17 -19.96
N SER A 562 -27.78 -5.37 -19.68
CA SER A 562 -29.09 -5.85 -20.17
C SER A 562 -30.29 -5.32 -19.40
N VAL A 563 -30.09 -4.76 -18.21
CA VAL A 563 -31.13 -4.21 -17.31
C VAL A 563 -30.82 -2.81 -16.84
N ASP A 564 -29.63 -2.32 -17.10
CA ASP A 564 -29.26 -0.91 -16.89
C ASP A 564 -29.94 -0.04 -17.93
N THR A 565 -29.98 1.20 -17.73
CA THR A 565 -30.52 2.23 -18.64
C THR A 565 -29.49 3.26 -19.04
N ASP A 566 -28.27 3.18 -18.50
CA ASP A 566 -27.12 4.04 -18.76
C ASP A 566 -25.87 3.20 -18.55
N ASP A 567 -25.65 2.27 -19.53
CA ASP A 567 -24.68 1.15 -19.44
C ASP A 567 -23.24 1.55 -19.11
N ASP A 568 -22.85 2.80 -19.34
CA ASP A 568 -21.48 3.27 -19.08
C ASP A 568 -21.42 4.42 -18.05
N ASN A 569 -22.60 4.84 -17.53
CA ASN A 569 -22.78 5.82 -16.45
C ASN A 569 -22.14 7.19 -16.78
N ASP A 570 -22.20 7.57 -18.06
CA ASP A 570 -21.75 8.89 -18.49
C ASP A 570 -22.81 9.98 -18.23
N GLY A 571 -24.04 9.60 -17.90
CA GLY A 571 -25.20 10.43 -17.63
C GLY A 571 -26.14 10.60 -18.82
N THR A 572 -25.96 9.78 -19.87
CA THR A 572 -26.82 9.73 -21.06
C THR A 572 -27.49 8.35 -21.12
N ASP A 573 -28.84 8.32 -21.13
CA ASP A 573 -29.57 7.04 -21.21
C ASP A 573 -29.26 6.34 -22.55
N ASP A 574 -29.05 5.00 -22.58
CA ASP A 574 -28.73 4.18 -23.77
C ASP A 574 -29.59 4.46 -24.99
N ASP A 575 -30.89 4.70 -24.75
CA ASP A 575 -31.86 5.02 -25.82
C ASP A 575 -31.48 6.33 -26.57
N THR A 576 -30.66 7.17 -26.01
CA THR A 576 -30.22 8.49 -26.53
C THR A 576 -28.72 8.58 -26.72
N ASP A 577 -27.98 7.57 -26.27
CA ASP A 577 -26.55 7.46 -26.41
C ASP A 577 -26.15 6.82 -27.75
N SER A 578 -25.17 7.38 -28.41
CA SER A 578 -24.60 6.82 -29.64
C SER A 578 -23.57 5.72 -29.34
N PHE A 579 -23.02 5.69 -28.13
CA PHE A 579 -21.97 4.78 -27.66
C PHE A 579 -22.26 4.19 -26.26
N PRO A 580 -23.36 3.49 -26.05
CA PRO A 580 -23.85 3.07 -24.72
C PRO A 580 -22.90 2.24 -23.86
N LEU A 581 -21.68 1.99 -24.28
CA LEU A 581 -20.66 1.21 -23.56
C LEU A 581 -19.32 1.95 -23.47
N ASP A 582 -19.28 3.23 -23.83
CA ASP A 582 -18.05 4.02 -23.79
C ASP A 582 -18.25 5.32 -23.01
N PRO A 583 -17.96 5.36 -21.70
CA PRO A 583 -18.23 6.51 -20.83
C PRO A 583 -17.43 7.77 -21.19
N SER A 584 -16.67 7.71 -22.24
CA SER A 584 -15.99 8.88 -22.81
C SER A 584 -16.72 9.48 -23.97
N GLU A 585 -17.78 8.84 -24.50
CA GLU A 585 -18.49 9.24 -25.69
C GLU A 585 -20.00 9.08 -25.50
N ALA A 586 -20.79 10.11 -25.73
CA ALA A 586 -22.25 10.05 -25.69
C ALA A 586 -22.88 10.38 -27.04
N TYR A 587 -22.22 11.19 -27.82
CA TYR A 587 -22.77 11.75 -29.05
C TYR A 587 -21.86 11.46 -30.25
N ASP A 588 -22.47 11.19 -31.34
CA ASP A 588 -21.87 11.07 -32.66
C ASP A 588 -22.65 12.04 -33.55
N HIS A 589 -22.10 13.24 -33.71
CA HIS A 589 -22.88 14.35 -34.28
C HIS A 589 -23.07 14.18 -35.78
N ASP A 590 -22.08 13.68 -36.49
CA ASP A 590 -22.12 13.46 -37.93
C ASP A 590 -22.55 12.05 -38.36
N GLY A 591 -22.50 11.08 -37.40
CA GLY A 591 -22.92 9.68 -37.57
C GLY A 591 -21.91 8.80 -38.28
N ASP A 592 -20.62 9.11 -38.20
CA ASP A 592 -19.55 8.35 -38.84
C ASP A 592 -19.07 7.15 -38.01
N GLY A 593 -19.42 7.10 -36.72
CA GLY A 593 -19.09 6.02 -35.75
C GLY A 593 -17.86 6.33 -34.91
N VAL A 594 -17.38 7.53 -34.88
CA VAL A 594 -16.42 8.08 -33.93
C VAL A 594 -17.18 9.03 -33.01
N GLY A 595 -16.95 8.99 -31.73
CA GLY A 595 -17.64 9.87 -30.80
C GLY A 595 -17.01 11.24 -30.74
N ASN A 596 -17.82 12.23 -30.41
CA ASN A 596 -17.44 13.63 -30.44
C ASN A 596 -16.20 13.97 -29.60
N ASN A 597 -15.87 13.20 -28.57
CA ASN A 597 -14.65 13.46 -27.75
C ASN A 597 -13.38 12.86 -28.38
N ALA A 598 -13.55 11.86 -29.24
CA ALA A 598 -12.45 11.18 -29.94
C ALA A 598 -12.33 11.65 -31.41
N ASP A 599 -13.38 12.26 -31.95
CA ASP A 599 -13.36 12.80 -33.27
C ASP A 599 -12.60 14.12 -33.28
N PRO A 600 -11.71 14.35 -34.21
CA PRO A 600 -11.08 15.66 -34.40
C PRO A 600 -11.91 16.66 -35.19
N ASP A 601 -13.09 16.24 -35.79
CA ASP A 601 -13.95 17.03 -36.67
C ASP A 601 -15.39 16.53 -36.46
N ASP A 602 -16.01 16.93 -35.32
CA ASP A 602 -17.32 16.44 -34.82
C ASP A 602 -18.47 16.49 -35.79
N ASP A 603 -18.40 17.33 -36.81
CA ASP A 603 -19.49 17.54 -37.82
C ASP A 603 -19.09 17.26 -39.25
N ASN A 604 -17.84 16.84 -39.48
CA ASN A 604 -17.26 16.43 -40.77
C ASN A 604 -17.34 17.54 -41.84
N ASP A 605 -17.04 18.76 -41.43
CA ASP A 605 -17.06 19.91 -42.35
C ASP A 605 -15.67 20.19 -42.97
N ASP A 606 -14.67 19.37 -42.71
CA ASP A 606 -13.24 19.45 -43.07
C ASP A 606 -12.43 20.42 -42.20
N TRP A 607 -12.95 20.91 -41.06
CA TRP A 607 -12.21 21.67 -40.04
C TRP A 607 -12.10 20.83 -38.77
N GLU A 608 -10.90 20.82 -38.18
CA GLU A 608 -10.68 20.15 -36.89
C GLU A 608 -11.26 21.00 -35.74
N ASP A 609 -11.90 20.39 -34.73
CA ASP A 609 -12.56 21.06 -33.59
C ASP A 609 -11.68 22.09 -32.88
N ASP A 610 -10.37 21.83 -32.82
CA ASP A 610 -9.40 22.78 -32.24
C ASP A 610 -9.27 24.10 -33.04
N PHE A 611 -9.81 24.12 -34.26
CA PHE A 611 -9.78 25.26 -35.19
C PHE A 611 -11.18 25.61 -35.68
N ASP A 612 -12.21 25.05 -35.09
CA ASP A 612 -13.60 25.27 -35.36
C ASP A 612 -14.31 25.90 -34.16
N ASP A 613 -14.92 27.05 -34.35
CA ASP A 613 -15.67 27.72 -33.29
C ASP A 613 -17.10 27.14 -33.17
N PHE A 614 -17.54 26.31 -34.15
CA PHE A 614 -18.84 25.64 -34.17
C PHE A 614 -18.71 24.12 -34.38
N PRO A 615 -17.92 23.38 -33.57
CA PRO A 615 -17.52 21.99 -33.84
C PRO A 615 -18.65 20.96 -33.97
N ARG A 616 -19.89 21.38 -34.00
CA ARG A 616 -21.10 20.56 -34.11
C ARG A 616 -22.13 21.12 -35.10
N ASP A 617 -21.75 22.05 -35.89
CA ASP A 617 -22.61 22.60 -36.92
C ASP A 617 -21.85 22.70 -38.24
N GLY A 618 -21.74 21.65 -39.00
CA GLY A 618 -21.02 21.55 -40.27
C GLY A 618 -21.43 22.58 -41.34
N CYS A 619 -21.99 23.66 -40.90
CA CYS A 619 -22.34 24.80 -41.72
C CYS A 619 -21.47 26.03 -41.44
N ALA A 620 -20.71 26.04 -40.39
CA ALA A 620 -19.92 27.19 -39.92
C ALA A 620 -18.70 26.71 -39.13
N HIS A 621 -17.57 27.44 -39.19
CA HIS A 621 -16.34 27.08 -38.50
C HIS A 621 -15.60 28.26 -37.86
N LEU A 622 -15.99 29.51 -38.16
CA LEU A 622 -15.26 30.66 -37.66
C LEU A 622 -16.21 31.68 -37.04
N ASP A 623 -15.86 32.11 -35.83
CA ASP A 623 -16.51 33.15 -35.03
C ASP A 623 -15.39 34.06 -34.50
N THR A 624 -15.07 35.10 -35.26
CA THR A 624 -13.88 35.89 -34.99
C THR A 624 -13.97 36.69 -33.65
N ASP A 625 -15.15 37.14 -33.25
CA ASP A 625 -15.35 37.93 -32.03
C ASP A 625 -15.83 37.08 -30.82
N GLY A 626 -16.28 35.83 -31.06
CA GLY A 626 -16.70 34.91 -30.01
C GLY A 626 -18.09 35.19 -29.46
N ASP A 627 -18.98 35.81 -30.25
CA ASP A 627 -20.34 36.12 -29.80
C ASP A 627 -21.38 35.00 -30.07
N GLY A 628 -20.97 33.95 -30.78
CA GLY A 628 -21.74 32.76 -31.10
C GLY A 628 -22.50 32.88 -32.40
N LEU A 629 -22.15 33.83 -33.28
CA LEU A 629 -22.61 33.93 -34.66
C LEU A 629 -21.42 33.67 -35.58
N PRO A 630 -21.58 32.89 -36.67
CA PRO A 630 -20.48 32.61 -37.57
C PRO A 630 -20.22 33.75 -38.52
N ASP A 631 -18.99 34.03 -38.86
CA ASP A 631 -18.56 35.04 -39.84
C ASP A 631 -19.19 34.72 -41.22
N SER A 632 -19.32 33.44 -41.54
CA SER A 632 -19.95 33.01 -42.79
C SER A 632 -20.42 31.56 -42.72
N LEU A 633 -21.38 31.19 -43.56
CA LEU A 633 -21.76 29.79 -43.77
C LEU A 633 -20.91 29.16 -44.87
N LEU A 634 -20.37 27.96 -44.59
CA LEU A 634 -19.59 27.17 -45.57
C LEU A 634 -20.35 26.85 -46.85
N ILE A 635 -21.63 26.57 -46.71
CA ILE A 635 -22.49 26.21 -47.84
C ILE A 635 -23.73 27.11 -47.87
N PRO A 636 -24.05 27.76 -49.01
CA PRO A 636 -25.26 28.54 -49.11
C PRO A 636 -26.54 27.73 -48.88
N ASN A 637 -27.40 28.14 -47.96
CA ASN A 637 -28.61 27.44 -47.51
C ASN A 637 -28.35 26.14 -46.76
N CYS A 638 -27.26 26.06 -46.01
CA CYS A 638 -27.01 24.98 -45.06
C CYS A 638 -28.15 24.88 -44.02
N PRO A 639 -28.53 23.69 -43.61
CA PRO A 639 -29.64 23.49 -42.68
C PRO A 639 -29.24 23.78 -41.20
N THR A 640 -28.72 24.95 -40.92
CA THR A 640 -28.38 25.41 -39.59
C THR A 640 -29.39 26.36 -39.01
N SER A 641 -29.43 26.50 -37.73
CA SER A 641 -30.16 27.55 -37.02
C SER A 641 -29.34 28.81 -36.74
N LEU A 642 -28.06 28.79 -37.11
CA LEU A 642 -27.15 29.90 -36.92
C LEU A 642 -27.49 31.04 -37.89
N LEU A 643 -27.30 32.23 -37.44
CA LEU A 643 -27.37 33.44 -38.25
C LEU A 643 -25.96 33.91 -38.50
N VAL A 644 -25.68 34.33 -39.74
CA VAL A 644 -24.37 34.91 -40.08
C VAL A 644 -24.24 36.24 -39.35
N ASP A 645 -23.06 36.49 -38.80
CA ASP A 645 -22.72 37.75 -38.18
C ASP A 645 -22.76 38.91 -39.23
N GLU A 646 -23.00 40.10 -38.81
CA GLU A 646 -22.94 41.34 -39.58
C GLU A 646 -21.79 42.25 -39.14
N ASP A 647 -21.00 41.80 -38.07
CA ASP A 647 -19.87 42.55 -37.48
C ASP A 647 -18.85 41.52 -36.96
N ASP A 648 -18.20 40.81 -37.88
CA ASP A 648 -17.41 39.57 -37.66
C ASP A 648 -16.34 39.68 -36.57
N ASP A 649 -15.79 40.87 -36.26
CA ASP A 649 -14.75 41.07 -35.25
C ASP A 649 -15.24 41.83 -34.00
N GLY A 650 -16.52 42.22 -33.99
CA GLY A 650 -17.15 42.83 -32.82
C GLY A 650 -16.65 44.21 -32.45
N ASP A 651 -16.05 44.95 -33.38
CA ASP A 651 -15.53 46.29 -33.15
C ASP A 651 -16.64 47.36 -33.17
N GLY A 652 -17.83 47.03 -33.65
CA GLY A 652 -18.99 47.93 -33.80
C GLY A 652 -19.13 48.52 -35.18
N THR A 653 -18.33 48.14 -36.15
CA THR A 653 -18.43 48.47 -37.59
C THR A 653 -18.95 47.24 -38.30
N SER A 654 -19.94 47.37 -39.13
CA SER A 654 -20.44 46.20 -39.88
C SER A 654 -19.50 45.79 -40.99
N ASP A 655 -19.38 44.50 -41.34
CA ASP A 655 -18.48 43.95 -42.37
C ASP A 655 -18.60 44.69 -43.73
N THR A 656 -19.78 45.15 -43.98
CA THR A 656 -20.00 45.87 -45.25
C THR A 656 -19.50 47.32 -45.24
N GLU A 657 -19.22 47.84 -44.06
CA GLU A 657 -18.70 49.22 -43.84
C GLU A 657 -17.26 49.16 -43.29
N ASP A 658 -16.74 47.97 -42.99
CA ASP A 658 -15.44 47.67 -42.50
C ASP A 658 -14.48 47.25 -43.61
N ASP A 659 -13.30 47.81 -43.63
CA ASP A 659 -12.26 47.46 -44.60
C ASP A 659 -11.37 46.31 -44.08
N TYR A 660 -11.46 45.94 -42.71
CA TYR A 660 -10.78 44.85 -42.05
C TYR A 660 -11.72 43.97 -41.18
N PRO A 661 -12.76 43.37 -41.75
CA PRO A 661 -13.88 42.74 -41.01
C PRO A 661 -13.51 41.62 -40.04
N LEU A 662 -12.24 41.25 -39.86
CA LEU A 662 -11.76 40.18 -39.00
C LEU A 662 -10.67 40.65 -38.00
N ASP A 663 -10.46 41.98 -37.89
CA ASP A 663 -9.47 42.52 -36.95
C ASP A 663 -10.06 43.65 -36.08
N PRO A 664 -10.49 43.33 -34.84
CA PRO A 664 -11.23 44.25 -33.95
C PRO A 664 -10.43 45.51 -33.53
N HIS A 665 -9.34 45.74 -34.15
CA HIS A 665 -8.47 46.88 -33.87
C HIS A 665 -8.34 47.79 -35.08
N LEU A 666 -8.90 47.41 -36.21
CA LEU A 666 -8.84 48.08 -37.49
C LEU A 666 -10.25 48.16 -38.07
N ALA A 667 -10.65 49.31 -38.63
CA ALA A 667 -11.98 49.40 -39.26
C ALA A 667 -11.94 50.15 -40.57
N LYS A 668 -10.93 50.99 -40.82
CA LYS A 668 -10.89 51.87 -41.99
C LYS A 668 -9.53 51.91 -42.66
N ASP A 669 -9.57 51.91 -43.96
CA ASP A 669 -8.47 52.09 -44.89
C ASP A 669 -9.00 53.04 -45.98
N THR A 670 -8.88 54.32 -45.72
CA THR A 670 -9.64 55.34 -46.54
C THR A 670 -9.12 55.45 -47.95
N ASP A 671 -7.83 55.23 -48.20
CA ASP A 671 -7.23 55.26 -49.52
C ASP A 671 -7.11 53.90 -50.21
N GLY A 672 -7.26 52.78 -49.45
CA GLY A 672 -7.25 51.43 -49.98
C GLY A 672 -5.84 50.90 -50.26
N ASP A 673 -4.79 51.41 -49.60
CA ASP A 673 -3.43 51.02 -49.87
C ASP A 673 -3.00 49.80 -48.99
N GLY A 674 -3.82 49.40 -48.00
CA GLY A 674 -3.64 48.24 -47.11
C GLY A 674 -2.98 48.59 -45.80
N LEU A 675 -2.87 49.86 -45.45
CA LEU A 675 -2.52 50.39 -44.16
C LEU A 675 -3.80 51.00 -43.52
N PRO A 676 -4.06 50.75 -42.24
CA PRO A 676 -5.25 51.29 -41.61
C PRO A 676 -5.08 52.72 -41.14
N ASP A 677 -6.14 53.51 -41.28
CA ASP A 677 -6.20 54.91 -40.86
C ASP A 677 -5.83 55.03 -39.34
N TYR A 678 -6.21 54.07 -38.53
CA TYR A 678 -5.87 54.07 -37.12
C TYR A 678 -5.83 52.65 -36.54
N TYR A 679 -5.08 52.47 -35.45
CA TYR A 679 -4.93 51.22 -34.75
C TYR A 679 -5.33 51.37 -33.27
N ASN A 680 -6.30 50.56 -32.76
CA ASN A 680 -6.81 50.63 -31.41
C ASN A 680 -6.30 49.48 -30.49
N GLY A 681 -5.31 48.74 -30.93
CA GLY A 681 -4.76 47.61 -30.18
C GLY A 681 -3.62 47.90 -29.22
N PRO A 682 -3.12 46.92 -28.50
CA PRO A 682 -1.96 47.04 -27.62
C PRO A 682 -0.72 47.34 -28.49
N LEU A 683 0.08 48.33 -28.09
CA LEU A 683 1.32 48.78 -28.77
C LEU A 683 2.11 47.60 -29.35
N SER A 684 2.04 47.35 -30.62
CA SER A 684 2.80 46.38 -31.38
C SER A 684 3.47 47.01 -32.60
N THR A 685 4.11 46.24 -33.40
CA THR A 685 4.83 46.61 -34.61
C THR A 685 3.93 46.92 -35.83
N PHE A 686 2.69 47.23 -35.58
CA PHE A 686 1.79 47.61 -36.66
C PHE A 686 2.16 48.99 -37.19
N VAL A 687 2.11 49.20 -38.49
CA VAL A 687 2.35 50.49 -39.16
C VAL A 687 0.98 51.02 -39.52
N VAL A 688 0.58 52.10 -38.87
CA VAL A 688 -0.62 52.85 -39.19
C VAL A 688 -0.27 53.71 -40.41
N ASP A 689 -1.24 53.97 -41.24
CA ASP A 689 -1.02 54.92 -42.34
C ASP A 689 -0.64 56.27 -41.76
N ASP A 690 0.22 57.01 -42.43
CA ASP A 690 0.58 58.39 -42.11
C ASP A 690 0.05 59.38 -43.14
N ASP A 691 -0.84 58.89 -44.07
CA ASP A 691 -1.48 59.66 -45.16
C ASP A 691 -2.81 58.99 -45.49
N ASP A 692 -3.74 58.99 -44.51
CA ASP A 692 -4.98 58.19 -44.50
C ASP A 692 -5.86 58.26 -45.69
N ASP A 693 -5.78 59.34 -46.52
CA ASP A 693 -6.56 59.53 -47.75
C ASP A 693 -5.73 59.46 -49.03
N GLY A 694 -4.40 59.29 -48.90
CA GLY A 694 -3.50 59.03 -50.00
C GLY A 694 -3.30 60.26 -50.93
N ASP A 695 -3.53 61.46 -50.43
CA ASP A 695 -3.32 62.67 -51.23
C ASP A 695 -1.88 63.11 -51.32
N GLY A 696 -1.00 62.52 -50.52
CA GLY A 696 0.42 62.80 -50.47
C GLY A 696 0.85 63.87 -49.39
N ILE A 697 -0.09 64.22 -48.52
CA ILE A 697 0.15 65.10 -47.36
C ILE A 697 -0.06 64.21 -46.05
N PRO A 698 0.95 64.10 -45.26
CA PRO A 698 0.77 63.33 -44.03
C PRO A 698 -0.29 63.90 -43.10
N ASP A 699 -1.11 62.99 -42.39
CA ASP A 699 -2.17 63.38 -41.47
C ASP A 699 -1.78 64.43 -40.43
N THR A 700 -0.51 64.41 -40.00
CA THR A 700 -0.01 65.37 -39.03
C THR A 700 0.13 66.77 -39.60
N GLU A 701 0.16 66.91 -40.93
CA GLU A 701 0.28 68.16 -41.69
C GLU A 701 -1.02 68.44 -42.47
N ASP A 702 -1.96 67.45 -42.55
CA ASP A 702 -3.25 67.58 -43.14
C ASP A 702 -4.33 68.00 -42.13
N VAL A 703 -5.18 68.92 -42.56
CA VAL A 703 -6.32 69.39 -41.72
C VAL A 703 -7.57 68.50 -41.96
N PHE A 704 -7.63 67.74 -43.04
CA PHE A 704 -8.71 66.88 -43.45
C PHE A 704 -8.18 65.49 -43.82
N PRO A 705 -7.55 64.78 -42.89
CA PRO A 705 -6.82 63.52 -43.18
C PRO A 705 -7.62 62.35 -43.79
N LEU A 706 -8.89 62.54 -44.06
CA LEU A 706 -9.77 61.52 -44.67
C LEU A 706 -10.45 62.00 -45.91
N ASP A 707 -10.05 63.15 -46.50
CA ASP A 707 -10.62 63.67 -47.76
C ASP A 707 -9.49 64.05 -48.73
N PRO A 708 -9.16 63.18 -49.66
CA PRO A 708 -8.01 63.34 -50.60
C PRO A 708 -8.12 64.57 -51.54
N ARG A 709 -9.03 65.45 -51.26
CA ARG A 709 -9.18 66.69 -52.04
C ARG A 709 -8.92 67.96 -51.24
N GLU A 710 -8.87 67.80 -49.98
CA GLU A 710 -8.68 68.86 -49.01
C GLU A 710 -7.58 68.53 -48.06
N SER A 711 -6.62 69.43 -47.89
CA SER A 711 -5.52 69.25 -47.01
C SER A 711 -5.22 70.51 -46.16
N GLN A 712 -5.89 71.61 -46.46
CA GLN A 712 -5.66 72.92 -45.80
C GLN A 712 -7.01 73.55 -45.48
N ASP A 713 -7.06 74.36 -44.44
CA ASP A 713 -8.16 75.18 -44.01
C ASP A 713 -7.56 76.48 -43.49
N MET A 714 -7.52 77.41 -44.32
CA MET A 714 -6.75 78.68 -44.14
C MET A 714 -7.37 79.57 -43.08
N ASP A 715 -8.72 79.59 -42.99
CA ASP A 715 -9.42 80.47 -42.05
C ASP A 715 -9.92 79.71 -40.83
N ALA A 716 -9.74 78.34 -40.83
CA ALA A 716 -10.13 77.44 -39.77
C ALA A 716 -11.65 77.37 -39.48
N ASP A 717 -12.48 77.46 -40.46
CA ASP A 717 -13.94 77.42 -40.39
C ASP A 717 -14.47 75.97 -40.50
N GLY A 718 -13.63 75.06 -40.92
CA GLY A 718 -13.93 73.62 -41.06
C GLY A 718 -14.39 73.20 -42.45
N VAL A 719 -14.15 74.02 -43.44
CA VAL A 719 -14.28 73.78 -44.88
C VAL A 719 -12.91 73.87 -45.48
N GLY A 720 -12.51 72.83 -46.23
CA GLY A 720 -11.15 72.85 -46.86
C GLY A 720 -10.98 73.87 -47.96
N ASP A 721 -9.73 74.29 -48.09
CA ASP A 721 -9.38 75.38 -48.97
C ASP A 721 -9.85 75.21 -50.45
N VAL A 722 -10.03 73.92 -50.90
CA VAL A 722 -10.47 73.63 -52.30
C VAL A 722 -11.98 73.81 -52.46
N SER A 723 -12.74 73.41 -51.42
CA SER A 723 -14.22 73.52 -51.49
C SER A 723 -14.73 74.74 -50.78
N ASP A 724 -13.88 75.53 -50.14
CA ASP A 724 -14.28 76.70 -49.40
C ASP A 724 -14.55 77.86 -50.40
N PRO A 725 -15.78 78.47 -50.34
CA PRO A 725 -16.12 79.66 -51.17
C PRO A 725 -15.49 80.94 -50.67
N ASP A 726 -14.95 81.06 -49.45
CA ASP A 726 -14.34 82.21 -48.80
C ASP A 726 -13.09 81.73 -48.02
N ARG A 727 -12.05 81.28 -48.75
CA ARG A 727 -10.90 80.50 -48.24
C ARG A 727 -10.11 81.16 -47.17
N ASP A 728 -10.04 82.48 -47.17
CA ASP A 728 -9.30 83.18 -46.13
C ASP A 728 -10.19 83.84 -45.04
N GLY A 729 -11.50 83.65 -45.14
CA GLY A 729 -12.47 84.02 -44.12
C GLY A 729 -12.63 85.50 -43.91
N ASP A 730 -12.27 86.29 -44.95
CA ASP A 730 -12.35 87.71 -44.80
C ASP A 730 -13.75 88.27 -45.07
N GLY A 731 -14.65 87.47 -45.64
CA GLY A 731 -16.06 87.82 -45.86
C GLY A 731 -16.36 88.13 -47.35
N TRP A 732 -15.37 88.01 -48.19
CA TRP A 732 -15.52 88.01 -49.66
C TRP A 732 -15.43 86.58 -50.23
N LEU A 733 -16.14 86.28 -51.22
CA LEU A 733 -16.07 84.97 -51.88
C LEU A 733 -14.85 84.91 -52.82
N ASN A 734 -14.13 83.74 -52.77
CA ASN A 734 -12.93 83.57 -53.68
C ASN A 734 -13.13 84.05 -55.10
N GLN A 735 -14.32 83.83 -55.66
CA GLN A 735 -14.65 84.20 -56.98
C GLN A 735 -14.79 85.74 -57.10
N ASP A 736 -15.40 86.35 -56.10
CA ASP A 736 -15.60 87.82 -56.12
C ASP A 736 -14.30 88.50 -55.92
N GLU A 737 -13.37 87.94 -55.11
CA GLU A 737 -12.01 88.49 -54.92
C GLU A 737 -11.19 88.36 -56.23
N LEU A 738 -11.18 87.20 -56.87
CA LEU A 738 -10.53 87.02 -58.16
C LEU A 738 -11.02 87.96 -59.23
N ASP A 739 -12.35 88.11 -59.22
CA ASP A 739 -12.99 89.06 -60.17
C ASP A 739 -12.67 90.53 -59.81
N CYS A 740 -12.40 90.82 -58.59
CA CYS A 740 -11.96 92.15 -58.09
C CYS A 740 -10.47 92.37 -58.08
N GLY A 741 -9.67 91.32 -58.42
CA GLY A 741 -8.22 91.33 -58.51
C GLY A 741 -7.42 91.28 -57.22
N THR A 742 -8.05 90.80 -56.12
CA THR A 742 -7.45 90.53 -54.82
C THR A 742 -7.13 89.02 -54.71
N ASN A 743 -6.48 88.62 -53.69
CA ASN A 743 -5.95 87.25 -53.49
C ASN A 743 -6.85 86.47 -52.54
N PRO A 744 -7.60 85.53 -53.00
CA PRO A 744 -8.50 84.66 -52.16
C PRO A 744 -7.81 83.80 -51.04
N SER A 745 -6.58 84.06 -50.75
CA SER A 745 -5.79 83.40 -49.75
C SER A 745 -4.99 84.45 -48.91
N ASP A 746 -5.44 85.61 -48.80
CA ASP A 746 -4.78 86.66 -48.00
C ASP A 746 -5.82 87.60 -47.39
N THR A 747 -6.27 87.32 -46.15
CA THR A 747 -7.30 87.99 -45.31
C THR A 747 -7.00 89.53 -45.25
N SER A 748 -5.82 90.00 -45.70
CA SER A 748 -5.43 91.40 -45.66
C SER A 748 -5.59 92.12 -47.04
N ASP A 749 -5.80 91.34 -48.09
CA ASP A 749 -5.96 91.80 -49.46
C ASP A 749 -7.45 91.89 -49.88
N VAL A 750 -8.23 92.57 -49.10
CA VAL A 750 -9.70 92.69 -49.22
C VAL A 750 -10.05 93.63 -50.45
N PRO A 751 -11.00 93.19 -51.25
CA PRO A 751 -11.49 94.03 -52.29
C PRO A 751 -11.97 95.40 -51.79
N GLU A 752 -11.53 96.51 -52.47
CA GLU A 752 -12.00 97.82 -52.08
C GLU A 752 -13.51 97.98 -52.54
N ASP A 753 -14.38 98.06 -51.53
CA ASP A 753 -15.80 98.33 -51.73
C ASP A 753 -16.11 99.72 -50.97
N THR A 754 -16.26 100.77 -51.78
CA THR A 754 -16.37 102.16 -51.27
C THR A 754 -17.77 102.46 -50.69
N ASP A 755 -18.80 101.82 -51.13
CA ASP A 755 -20.20 102.06 -50.72
C ASP A 755 -20.76 100.93 -49.89
N GLY A 756 -20.05 99.75 -49.77
CA GLY A 756 -20.36 98.73 -48.85
C GLY A 756 -21.57 97.83 -49.32
N ASP A 757 -21.79 97.75 -50.59
CA ASP A 757 -22.88 97.00 -51.16
C ASP A 757 -22.54 95.50 -51.47
N GLY A 758 -21.31 95.13 -51.28
CA GLY A 758 -20.77 93.79 -51.49
C GLY A 758 -20.27 93.57 -52.98
N VAL A 759 -20.05 94.56 -53.75
CA VAL A 759 -19.46 94.56 -55.08
C VAL A 759 -18.30 95.41 -55.06
N CYS A 760 -17.09 94.95 -55.47
CA CYS A 760 -15.91 95.74 -55.41
C CYS A 760 -15.91 96.87 -56.40
N ASN A 761 -15.18 97.91 -56.05
CA ASN A 761 -15.10 99.13 -56.88
C ASN A 761 -14.75 98.86 -58.36
N GLU A 762 -14.02 97.82 -58.68
CA GLU A 762 -13.65 97.47 -60.07
C GLU A 762 -14.78 96.88 -60.90
N LEU A 763 -15.74 96.14 -60.21
CA LEU A 763 -16.91 95.55 -60.89
C LEU A 763 -18.16 96.37 -60.71
N ASP A 764 -18.14 97.27 -59.77
CA ASP A 764 -19.28 98.21 -59.57
C ASP A 764 -19.39 99.22 -60.68
N THR A 765 -20.32 99.08 -61.53
CA THR A 765 -20.72 99.98 -62.64
C THR A 765 -21.61 101.08 -62.19
N ASN A 766 -22.08 101.12 -60.94
CA ASN A 766 -23.04 102.08 -60.40
C ASN A 766 -22.43 103.10 -59.46
N GLY A 767 -21.11 103.19 -59.33
CA GLY A 767 -20.40 104.07 -58.42
C GLY A 767 -20.92 105.48 -58.39
N VAL A 768 -21.46 105.88 -57.29
CA VAL A 768 -21.83 107.24 -56.89
C VAL A 768 -23.21 107.72 -57.43
N LEU A 769 -24.23 107.08 -56.89
CA LEU A 769 -25.60 107.77 -56.68
C LEU A 769 -26.61 106.77 -56.04
N ASP A 770 -26.55 106.48 -54.77
CA ASP A 770 -27.78 106.26 -53.99
C ASP A 770 -27.57 106.40 -52.46
N VAL A 771 -27.17 107.64 -52.08
CA VAL A 771 -27.53 108.13 -50.77
C VAL A 771 -28.89 108.80 -50.85
N LEU A 772 -29.98 108.08 -50.76
CA LEU A 772 -31.31 108.46 -50.29
C LEU A 772 -32.37 107.58 -50.78
N GLY A 773 -32.90 106.74 -49.95
CA GLY A 773 -34.31 106.47 -50.07
C GLY A 773 -34.77 105.07 -50.02
N THR A 774 -35.04 104.73 -48.85
CA THR A 774 -36.23 103.92 -48.43
C THR A 774 -36.68 102.64 -49.05
N GLY A 775 -36.39 101.47 -48.47
CA GLY A 775 -37.22 100.31 -48.16
C GLY A 775 -37.98 99.66 -49.24
N PRO A 776 -38.49 98.43 -49.10
CA PRO A 776 -38.26 97.33 -48.21
C PRO A 776 -38.04 96.00 -48.98
N ALA A 777 -36.94 95.39 -48.88
CA ALA A 777 -36.68 94.05 -49.45
C ALA A 777 -35.89 93.17 -48.43
N LEU A 778 -35.95 93.39 -47.17
CA LEU A 778 -35.47 92.50 -46.15
C LEU A 778 -36.52 91.53 -45.62
N GLY A 779 -37.05 90.73 -46.55
CA GLY A 779 -38.14 89.82 -46.12
C GLY A 779 -38.05 88.38 -46.64
N LEU A 780 -37.12 88.02 -47.51
CA LEU A 780 -37.11 86.71 -48.16
C LEU A 780 -35.86 85.85 -47.87
N GLY A 781 -34.69 86.42 -47.48
CA GLY A 781 -33.48 85.69 -47.17
C GLY A 781 -33.49 85.02 -45.79
N LEU A 782 -34.16 85.56 -44.82
CA LEU A 782 -34.21 85.03 -43.43
C LEU A 782 -35.16 83.86 -43.32
N ALA A 783 -36.08 83.58 -44.25
CA ALA A 783 -37.05 82.54 -44.21
C ALA A 783 -36.48 81.19 -44.71
N MET A 784 -35.47 81.15 -45.52
CA MET A 784 -34.83 79.91 -45.98
C MET A 784 -33.80 79.38 -44.98
N VAL A 785 -33.02 80.21 -44.37
CA VAL A 785 -32.03 79.79 -43.38
C VAL A 785 -32.71 79.20 -42.09
N VAL A 786 -33.83 79.73 -41.67
CA VAL A 786 -34.62 79.23 -40.53
C VAL A 786 -35.31 77.91 -40.91
N SER A 787 -35.68 77.70 -42.20
CA SER A 787 -36.32 76.44 -42.62
C SER A 787 -35.31 75.29 -42.77
N VAL A 788 -34.07 75.53 -43.13
CA VAL A 788 -33.00 74.50 -43.22
C VAL A 788 -32.49 74.13 -41.81
N MET A 789 -32.34 75.08 -40.88
CA MET A 789 -32.00 74.79 -39.53
C MET A 789 -33.13 74.02 -38.82
N ALA A 790 -34.40 74.28 -39.06
CA ALA A 790 -35.51 73.56 -38.47
C ALA A 790 -35.58 72.09 -38.97
N LEU A 791 -35.16 71.81 -40.19
CA LEU A 791 -35.07 70.45 -40.74
C LEU A 791 -33.87 69.68 -40.24
N MET A 792 -32.73 70.26 -39.99
CA MET A 792 -31.56 69.60 -39.35
C MET A 792 -31.80 69.35 -37.87
N ILE A 793 -32.39 70.22 -37.09
CA ILE A 793 -32.77 70.02 -35.69
C ILE A 793 -33.87 68.93 -35.57
N SER A 794 -34.81 68.84 -36.54
CA SER A 794 -35.82 67.78 -36.58
C SER A 794 -35.25 66.38 -36.83
N ARG A 795 -34.15 66.26 -37.61
CA ARG A 795 -33.47 65.01 -37.89
C ARG A 795 -32.56 64.61 -36.71
N TYR A 796 -31.98 65.56 -36.01
CA TYR A 796 -31.14 65.24 -34.81
C TYR A 796 -31.94 64.82 -33.58
N THR A 797 -33.15 65.28 -33.41
CA THR A 797 -34.05 64.90 -32.31
C THR A 797 -34.80 63.58 -32.58
N ALA A 798 -34.89 63.11 -33.80
CA ALA A 798 -35.53 61.84 -34.14
C ALA A 798 -34.63 60.63 -33.94
N ARG A 799 -33.30 60.84 -33.77
CA ARG A 799 -32.33 59.77 -33.54
C ARG A 799 -31.96 59.53 -32.07
N LYS A 800 -32.57 60.19 -31.08
CA LYS A 800 -32.35 60.05 -29.64
C LYS A 800 -33.57 59.65 -28.82
N GLY A 801 -34.54 58.99 -29.45
CA GLY A 801 -35.82 58.71 -28.81
C GLY A 801 -36.24 57.26 -28.84
N GLU A 802 -35.34 56.31 -28.64
CA GLU A 802 -35.72 54.96 -28.21
C GLU A 802 -35.08 54.69 -26.88
N GLU A 803 -35.90 54.78 -25.81
CA GLU A 803 -35.59 54.31 -24.47
C GLU A 803 -35.60 52.80 -24.48
N PHE A 804 -34.46 52.21 -24.16
CA PHE A 804 -34.27 50.77 -23.91
C PHE A 804 -34.85 50.43 -22.54
N GLU A 805 -35.99 49.76 -22.49
CA GLU A 805 -36.51 49.10 -21.25
C GLU A 805 -35.77 47.80 -21.02
N LEU A 806 -34.99 47.72 -19.90
CA LEU A 806 -34.36 46.49 -19.41
C LEU A 806 -35.43 45.50 -18.92
N PRO A 807 -35.38 44.21 -19.28
CA PRO A 807 -36.26 43.19 -18.75
C PRO A 807 -35.91 42.85 -17.29
N ASN A 808 -36.92 42.69 -16.45
CA ASN A 808 -36.79 42.27 -15.05
C ASN A 808 -36.23 40.86 -14.91
N PRO A 809 -35.39 40.61 -13.90
CA PRO A 809 -34.86 39.26 -13.64
C PRO A 809 -35.95 38.31 -13.14
N PRO A 810 -35.83 36.98 -13.43
CA PRO A 810 -36.79 35.97 -12.98
C PRO A 810 -36.68 35.72 -11.50
N LYS A 811 -37.83 35.60 -10.81
CA LYS A 811 -37.91 35.19 -9.41
C LYS A 811 -37.62 33.69 -9.28
N LEU A 812 -36.60 33.33 -8.49
CA LEU A 812 -36.45 32.01 -7.93
C LEU A 812 -37.66 31.61 -7.09
N GLY A 813 -38.26 30.51 -7.42
CA GLY A 813 -39.26 29.81 -6.62
C GLY A 813 -38.80 28.36 -6.39
#